data_af87cd24d2a73b5f28d5ab1ea38efe8f
#
_entry.id   af87cd24d2a73b5f28d5ab1ea38efe8f
#
_cell.length_a   1.000
_cell.length_b   1.000
_cell.length_c   1.000
_cell.angle_alpha   90.00
_cell.angle_beta   90.00
_cell.angle_gamma   90.00
#
_symmetry.space_group_name_H-M   'P 1'
#
loop_
_entity.id
_entity.type
_entity.pdbx_description
1 polymer ?
#
loop_
_entity_poly.entity_id
_entity_poly.type
_entity_poly.pdbx_seq_one_letter_code
_entity_poly.pdbx_strand_id
1 'polypeptide(L)'
;MIVAPLRADGSATPDVGGEWHDEFMPPSAPSAAMVGRETELATIRELFRRAVDGVPVAALIEGEAGIGKSRLLREFSAEVANRADVHVGWCLDLGASRTPFGPLAGILRSIVASMGADRVREEIGVGVEALGMLLPELNPTERSQTSPDRLRDAIAALIEAAAEHAPQVLVVEDLHWADESTLALLSFLLRTLGHGRILLILTCRSDDVRRGDAVSRFIGESTRARLLERVAIDRLDTSAVRALVESLTGQPVTDAALDRIHDRAEGVPFFVEELAGCSTGPLPGSLRDLLLARFDRLSDDARRVVQVVSGAERPLTHPLVTRLAGLPEARLDEAIREATLSGILVVVDDDYRFRHALLREAVHDDLLPGERARLHRAYAEALEENCSGAETADSAALAYHWQLAQDDRRALAAAVTAMADAKSRFAFASAARFGELALDLWIQVPDAEAVVGVARLEVLRTLGSVLRNAGDGERALAVVDLALAEVDPTTVDPRMHARLLRDKAYYTMNLGRAGAVPLLQQALEILEAGVDDGRLRASVLNQLASRYMISGRLDEAIALAAEAGERAARAGSDDEASIAANVRGGARAHLGDLDAGHREYALALQLAKGTNAEMRYRVNYSDLLGLLGRYRDAVRVAEEGLAPARAFGVERTTGALMTQNMAVPLLEMGEIERVEGMLARELAQRTLRISHMYSTMTRVRVLSWRGRHEEAAEILREWHPAFEETGRVERQIWYDEVMMRVAVAEGRGDLAGALGEVRAMLADQGPVSLHQRRLLLEAAWFIAELRASGVEVEAAVADVRDAWRAQPSQLRGDRWETILEAFLFPSVAALRQAVEHADDRDVPVTFAVTTRLALARALVDAGDRGEASAVLSAAMRQAERLGHVPLGRIVGGFQAAAGLAAASGTASGTAASGTAGVEPDADPLTARERQVLELIAEGLSNRQIGERLFISVKTVSVHVSAVLRKLGVSTRTEAAVLQKNPNFRDTGQPAVVR
;
A
#
# COMPACT_ATOMS: atom_id res chain seq x y z
N MET A 1 -35.41 36.38 17.62
CA MET A 1 -35.59 37.67 18.25
C MET A 1 -34.82 37.64 19.54
N ILE A 2 -33.84 38.22 19.51
CA ILE A 2 -32.99 39.27 20.03
C ILE A 2 -31.60 38.72 20.41
N VAL A 3 -30.66 39.18 19.65
CA VAL A 3 -29.24 39.24 19.91
C VAL A 3 -28.93 40.36 20.88
N ALA A 4 -28.01 40.21 21.79
CA ALA A 4 -27.16 41.31 22.24
C ALA A 4 -25.81 40.79 22.75
N PRO A 5 -24.68 41.45 22.45
CA PRO A 5 -23.33 41.01 22.76
C PRO A 5 -22.84 41.55 24.07
N LEU A 6 -21.91 40.89 24.76
CA LEU A 6 -21.15 41.50 25.84
C LEU A 6 -19.64 41.15 25.76
N ARG A 7 -18.93 42.16 25.60
CA ARG A 7 -17.64 42.76 25.83
C ARG A 7 -16.57 41.87 26.49
N ALA A 8 -15.41 42.07 25.88
CA ALA A 8 -14.08 41.81 26.43
C ALA A 8 -13.84 42.46 27.81
N ASP A 9 -13.26 41.70 28.72
CA ASP A 9 -12.28 42.22 29.67
C ASP A 9 -11.32 41.09 30.04
N GLY A 10 -10.04 41.38 29.92
CA GLY A 10 -8.98 40.43 30.15
C GLY A 10 -8.77 40.13 31.64
N SER A 11 -8.63 38.84 31.90
CA SER A 11 -7.78 38.35 32.98
C SER A 11 -7.59 36.83 32.86
N ALA A 12 -6.31 36.42 32.88
CA ALA A 12 -5.78 35.10 33.19
C ALA A 12 -6.26 33.91 32.33
N THR A 13 -5.40 33.50 31.39
CA THR A 13 -5.32 32.14 30.86
C THR A 13 -5.18 31.15 32.03
N PRO A 14 -6.07 30.19 32.20
CA PRO A 14 -5.71 29.02 33.00
C PRO A 14 -4.74 28.17 32.17
N ASP A 15 -3.67 27.80 32.82
CA ASP A 15 -2.67 26.83 32.41
C ASP A 15 -3.40 25.49 32.12
N VAL A 16 -3.68 25.19 30.85
CA VAL A 16 -4.33 23.93 30.41
C VAL A 16 -3.25 22.93 30.03
N GLY A 17 -2.27 22.82 30.87
CA GLY A 17 -1.26 21.78 30.77
C GLY A 17 -1.37 20.84 31.96
N GLY A 18 -2.13 19.78 31.88
CA GLY A 18 -2.00 18.71 32.84
C GLY A 18 -3.16 17.76 33.15
N GLU A 19 -4.36 17.88 32.56
CA GLU A 19 -5.51 17.08 33.02
C GLU A 19 -6.23 16.23 31.97
N TRP A 20 -5.75 16.11 30.73
CA TRP A 20 -6.44 15.33 29.70
C TRP A 20 -6.09 13.85 29.64
N HIS A 21 -5.16 13.38 30.49
CA HIS A 21 -4.73 11.97 30.49
C HIS A 21 -5.55 11.04 31.39
N ASP A 22 -6.35 11.58 32.34
CA ASP A 22 -7.16 10.77 33.27
C ASP A 22 -8.62 10.58 32.80
N GLU A 23 -9.12 11.33 31.83
CA GLU A 23 -10.54 11.31 31.45
C GLU A 23 -10.94 10.13 30.54
N PHE A 24 -10.00 9.44 29.90
CA PHE A 24 -10.30 8.30 29.02
C PHE A 24 -10.07 6.91 29.65
N MET A 25 -9.64 6.84 30.90
CA MET A 25 -9.50 5.56 31.60
C MET A 25 -10.39 5.54 32.86
N PRO A 26 -11.24 4.52 33.02
CA PRO A 26 -12.13 4.45 34.19
C PRO A 26 -11.31 4.43 35.47
N PRO A 27 -11.75 5.16 36.53
CA PRO A 27 -11.11 5.04 37.83
C PRO A 27 -11.23 3.57 38.30
N SER A 28 -10.12 2.88 38.38
CA SER A 28 -10.04 1.53 38.89
C SER A 28 -10.35 1.57 40.38
N ALA A 29 -11.21 0.67 40.85
CA ALA A 29 -11.09 0.14 42.25
C ALA A 29 -9.60 -0.20 42.47
N PRO A 30 -9.09 -0.19 43.75
CA PRO A 30 -7.67 -0.39 44.01
C PRO A 30 -7.19 -1.63 43.25
N SER A 31 -6.48 -1.34 42.19
CA SER A 31 -6.09 -2.33 41.19
C SER A 31 -4.98 -3.14 41.82
N ALA A 32 -5.19 -4.45 41.97
CA ALA A 32 -4.10 -5.35 42.31
C ALA A 32 -2.91 -5.06 41.36
N ALA A 33 -1.69 -5.11 41.86
CA ALA A 33 -0.51 -4.94 41.00
C ALA A 33 -0.58 -5.90 39.80
N MET A 34 -0.14 -5.48 38.61
CA MET A 34 -0.02 -6.39 37.49
C MET A 34 1.01 -7.48 37.84
N VAL A 35 0.63 -8.75 37.68
CA VAL A 35 1.45 -9.90 38.09
C VAL A 35 1.70 -10.80 36.87
N GLY A 36 2.94 -11.29 36.72
CA GLY A 36 3.30 -12.33 35.76
C GLY A 36 3.22 -11.87 34.29
N ARG A 37 3.50 -10.58 34.00
CA ARG A 37 3.49 -9.98 32.65
C ARG A 37 4.74 -9.17 32.33
N GLU A 38 5.81 -9.42 33.06
CA GLU A 38 7.06 -8.65 32.96
C GLU A 38 7.71 -8.85 31.58
N THR A 39 7.61 -10.06 31.02
CA THR A 39 8.19 -10.41 29.70
C THR A 39 7.46 -9.71 28.56
N GLU A 40 6.13 -9.77 28.59
CA GLU A 40 5.29 -9.14 27.57
C GLU A 40 5.44 -7.62 27.61
N LEU A 41 5.45 -7.04 28.82
CA LEU A 41 5.67 -5.61 29.00
C LEU A 41 7.08 -5.18 28.52
N ALA A 42 8.11 -5.97 28.81
CA ALA A 42 9.46 -5.72 28.31
C ALA A 42 9.52 -5.78 26.78
N THR A 43 8.79 -6.71 26.16
CA THR A 43 8.68 -6.80 24.70
C THR A 43 8.04 -5.54 24.09
N ILE A 44 6.91 -5.09 24.66
CA ILE A 44 6.23 -3.87 24.16
C ILE A 44 7.12 -2.64 24.35
N ARG A 45 7.86 -2.53 25.48
CA ARG A 45 8.85 -1.45 25.69
C ARG A 45 9.95 -1.42 24.63
N GLU A 46 10.45 -2.58 24.24
CA GLU A 46 11.46 -2.67 23.16
C GLU A 46 10.89 -2.25 21.81
N LEU A 47 9.66 -2.64 21.49
CA LEU A 47 8.96 -2.20 20.28
C LEU A 47 8.76 -0.67 20.28
N PHE A 48 8.37 -0.11 21.43
CA PHE A 48 8.23 1.34 21.60
C PHE A 48 9.56 2.08 21.42
N ARG A 49 10.65 1.56 21.99
CA ARG A 49 11.98 2.15 21.81
C ARG A 49 12.37 2.21 20.32
N ARG A 50 12.14 1.13 19.56
CA ARG A 50 12.38 1.10 18.11
C ARG A 50 11.52 2.12 17.36
N ALA A 51 10.27 2.28 17.77
CA ALA A 51 9.38 3.29 17.21
C ALA A 51 9.90 4.71 17.48
N VAL A 52 10.34 5.00 18.70
CA VAL A 52 10.95 6.30 19.06
C VAL A 52 12.22 6.60 18.25
N ASP A 53 12.99 5.56 17.89
CA ASP A 53 14.17 5.68 17.02
C ASP A 53 13.80 5.97 15.53
N GLY A 54 12.50 6.19 15.22
CA GLY A 54 12.00 6.60 13.89
C GLY A 54 11.66 5.46 12.95
N VAL A 55 11.62 4.22 13.45
CA VAL A 55 11.19 3.04 12.67
C VAL A 55 9.76 2.67 13.07
N PRO A 56 8.73 2.90 12.25
CA PRO A 56 7.37 2.50 12.56
C PRO A 56 7.29 1.00 12.85
N VAL A 57 6.64 0.64 13.95
CA VAL A 57 6.48 -0.75 14.41
C VAL A 57 5.01 -1.05 14.60
N ALA A 58 4.59 -2.26 14.23
CA ALA A 58 3.26 -2.76 14.55
C ALA A 58 3.34 -4.09 15.30
N ALA A 59 2.53 -4.22 16.36
CA ALA A 59 2.45 -5.38 17.21
C ALA A 59 1.01 -5.90 17.30
N LEU A 60 0.85 -7.22 17.36
CA LEU A 60 -0.40 -7.89 17.65
C LEU A 60 -0.29 -8.60 18.99
N ILE A 61 -1.10 -8.17 19.96
CA ILE A 61 -1.21 -8.81 21.26
C ILE A 61 -2.35 -9.82 21.18
N GLU A 62 -2.00 -11.11 21.28
CA GLU A 62 -2.95 -12.21 21.18
C GLU A 62 -3.09 -12.94 22.50
N GLY A 63 -4.29 -13.42 22.79
CA GLY A 63 -4.56 -14.26 23.97
C GLY A 63 -6.06 -14.44 24.19
N GLU A 64 -6.40 -15.38 25.07
CA GLU A 64 -7.78 -15.73 25.39
C GLU A 64 -8.59 -14.55 25.97
N ALA A 65 -9.92 -14.67 25.95
CA ALA A 65 -10.79 -13.72 26.62
C ALA A 65 -10.49 -13.67 28.13
N GLY A 66 -10.38 -12.46 28.69
CA GLY A 66 -10.08 -12.30 30.13
C GLY A 66 -8.62 -12.52 30.57
N ILE A 67 -7.68 -12.77 29.61
CA ILE A 67 -6.26 -13.02 29.88
C ILE A 67 -5.47 -11.79 30.36
N GLY A 68 -6.04 -10.59 30.22
CA GLY A 68 -5.45 -9.35 30.71
C GLY A 68 -4.82 -8.45 29.64
N LYS A 69 -5.17 -8.58 28.34
CA LYS A 69 -4.67 -7.74 27.23
C LYS A 69 -4.84 -6.24 27.49
N SER A 70 -6.06 -5.81 27.77
CA SER A 70 -6.36 -4.39 28.04
C SER A 70 -5.72 -3.88 29.34
N ARG A 71 -5.45 -4.77 30.31
CA ARG A 71 -4.70 -4.42 31.52
C ARG A 71 -3.24 -4.14 31.20
N LEU A 72 -2.60 -5.01 30.44
CA LEU A 72 -1.22 -4.83 29.97
C LEU A 72 -1.05 -3.52 29.20
N LEU A 73 -2.00 -3.20 28.32
CA LEU A 73 -2.00 -1.95 27.57
C LEU A 73 -2.17 -0.71 28.45
N ARG A 74 -3.04 -0.76 29.45
CA ARG A 74 -3.21 0.35 30.40
C ARG A 74 -1.94 0.65 31.18
N GLU A 75 -1.27 -0.38 31.71
CA GLU A 75 0.01 -0.22 32.41
C GLU A 75 1.10 0.36 31.48
N PHE A 76 1.21 -0.16 30.26
CA PHE A 76 2.15 0.37 29.26
C PHE A 76 1.82 1.81 28.88
N SER A 77 0.55 2.13 28.63
CA SER A 77 0.10 3.48 28.27
C SER A 77 0.40 4.50 29.38
N ALA A 78 0.14 4.14 30.64
CA ALA A 78 0.46 5.00 31.78
C ALA A 78 1.98 5.24 31.93
N GLU A 79 2.80 4.23 31.60
CA GLU A 79 4.26 4.37 31.64
C GLU A 79 4.80 5.34 30.57
N VAL A 80 4.19 5.35 29.36
CA VAL A 80 4.68 6.17 28.23
C VAL A 80 3.97 7.51 28.08
N ALA A 81 2.92 7.79 28.86
CA ALA A 81 2.08 8.99 28.75
C ALA A 81 2.85 10.32 28.77
N ASN A 82 3.98 10.40 29.49
CA ASN A 82 4.86 11.59 29.54
C ASN A 82 5.84 11.66 28.35
N ARG A 83 5.85 10.68 27.44
CA ARG A 83 6.86 10.53 26.37
C ARG A 83 6.25 10.35 24.99
N ALA A 84 4.95 10.04 24.91
CA ALA A 84 4.23 9.76 23.68
C ALA A 84 2.74 10.10 23.85
N ASP A 85 2.12 10.47 22.74
CA ASP A 85 0.65 10.57 22.67
C ASP A 85 0.08 9.16 22.45
N VAL A 86 -0.91 8.81 23.28
CA VAL A 86 -1.57 7.48 23.24
C VAL A 86 -3.00 7.64 22.77
N HIS A 87 -3.36 6.98 21.67
CA HIS A 87 -4.68 7.04 21.07
C HIS A 87 -5.28 5.65 20.99
N VAL A 88 -6.47 5.46 21.58
CA VAL A 88 -7.13 4.15 21.65
C VAL A 88 -8.43 4.15 20.85
N GLY A 89 -8.59 3.16 20.01
CA GLY A 89 -9.81 2.88 19.26
C GLY A 89 -10.31 1.47 19.54
N TRP A 90 -11.61 1.30 19.71
CA TRP A 90 -12.22 0.01 20.01
C TRP A 90 -12.98 -0.52 18.80
N CYS A 91 -12.75 -1.78 18.42
CA CYS A 91 -13.66 -2.49 17.56
C CYS A 91 -14.86 -2.95 18.37
N LEU A 92 -16.05 -2.74 17.84
CA LEU A 92 -17.29 -3.07 18.51
C LEU A 92 -17.94 -4.30 17.88
N ASP A 93 -18.53 -5.17 18.68
CA ASP A 93 -19.27 -6.33 18.21
C ASP A 93 -20.69 -5.95 17.77
N LEU A 94 -20.82 -5.38 16.58
CA LEU A 94 -22.12 -5.08 15.93
C LEU A 94 -22.60 -6.23 15.03
N GLY A 95 -22.14 -7.45 15.30
CA GLY A 95 -22.49 -8.60 14.48
C GLY A 95 -22.14 -8.37 13.00
N ALA A 96 -23.13 -8.50 12.09
CA ALA A 96 -22.94 -8.26 10.65
C ALA A 96 -22.84 -6.78 10.26
N SER A 97 -23.24 -5.84 11.13
CA SER A 97 -23.46 -4.42 10.82
C SER A 97 -22.46 -3.48 11.50
N ARG A 98 -21.18 -3.84 11.50
CA ARG A 98 -20.09 -3.08 12.13
C ARG A 98 -19.94 -1.68 11.51
N THR A 99 -19.79 -0.64 12.35
CA THR A 99 -19.59 0.75 11.87
C THR A 99 -18.27 0.87 11.13
N PRO A 100 -18.27 1.28 9.84
CA PRO A 100 -17.05 1.39 9.06
C PRO A 100 -16.05 2.37 9.67
N PHE A 101 -14.77 1.97 9.75
CA PHE A 101 -13.66 2.76 10.29
C PHE A 101 -13.83 3.22 11.74
N GLY A 102 -14.80 2.67 12.49
CA GLY A 102 -15.13 3.11 13.86
C GLY A 102 -13.93 3.36 14.78
N PRO A 103 -13.04 2.35 15.01
CA PRO A 103 -11.88 2.52 15.87
C PRO A 103 -10.89 3.55 15.35
N LEU A 104 -10.69 3.61 14.04
CA LEU A 104 -9.76 4.57 13.43
C LEU A 104 -10.31 6.00 13.47
N ALA A 105 -11.60 6.21 13.29
CA ALA A 105 -12.22 7.52 13.46
C ALA A 105 -12.04 8.05 14.90
N GLY A 106 -12.12 7.19 15.90
CA GLY A 106 -11.81 7.52 17.30
C GLY A 106 -10.35 7.97 17.50
N ILE A 107 -9.41 7.18 16.99
CA ILE A 107 -7.97 7.49 17.02
C ILE A 107 -7.69 8.83 16.33
N LEU A 108 -8.21 9.02 15.10
CA LEU A 108 -7.98 10.25 14.33
C LEU A 108 -8.56 11.48 15.03
N ARG A 109 -9.74 11.36 15.65
CA ARG A 109 -10.33 12.44 16.44
C ARG A 109 -9.46 12.81 17.63
N SER A 110 -8.90 11.82 18.31
CA SER A 110 -7.96 12.03 19.41
C SER A 110 -6.66 12.70 18.94
N ILE A 111 -6.12 12.32 17.77
CA ILE A 111 -4.96 13.00 17.16
C ILE A 111 -5.28 14.47 16.82
N VAL A 112 -6.44 14.73 16.21
CA VAL A 112 -6.88 16.10 15.90
C VAL A 112 -7.04 16.93 17.17
N ALA A 113 -7.56 16.34 18.25
CA ALA A 113 -7.68 17.01 19.54
C ALA A 113 -6.31 17.36 20.14
N SER A 114 -5.31 16.46 20.05
CA SER A 114 -3.96 16.72 20.57
C SER A 114 -3.18 17.75 19.73
N MET A 115 -3.29 17.72 18.40
CA MET A 115 -2.61 18.66 17.50
C MET A 115 -3.28 20.03 17.43
N GLY A 116 -4.60 20.08 17.60
CA GLY A 116 -5.43 21.25 17.34
C GLY A 116 -5.90 21.34 15.87
N ALA A 117 -7.19 21.62 15.67
CA ALA A 117 -7.81 21.60 14.33
C ALA A 117 -7.18 22.58 13.33
N ASP A 118 -6.73 23.74 13.78
CA ASP A 118 -6.12 24.75 12.90
C ASP A 118 -4.76 24.28 12.38
N ARG A 119 -3.96 23.65 13.22
CA ARG A 119 -2.67 23.07 12.83
C ARG A 119 -2.86 21.91 11.86
N VAL A 120 -3.84 21.04 12.09
CA VAL A 120 -4.18 19.97 11.16
C VAL A 120 -4.56 20.53 9.79
N ARG A 121 -5.32 21.66 9.74
CA ARG A 121 -5.66 22.32 8.48
C ARG A 121 -4.43 22.89 7.76
N GLU A 122 -3.47 23.41 8.49
CA GLU A 122 -2.23 23.96 7.93
C GLU A 122 -1.32 22.87 7.37
N GLU A 123 -1.09 21.80 8.14
CA GLU A 123 -0.14 20.73 7.77
C GLU A 123 -0.71 19.75 6.74
N ILE A 124 -2.01 19.42 6.83
CA ILE A 124 -2.65 18.46 5.91
C ILE A 124 -3.24 19.16 4.67
N GLY A 125 -3.50 20.46 4.76
CA GLY A 125 -3.98 21.26 3.63
C GLY A 125 -5.28 20.71 3.04
N VAL A 126 -5.29 20.48 1.72
CA VAL A 126 -6.50 19.97 1.01
C VAL A 126 -6.90 18.54 1.42
N GLY A 127 -6.04 17.79 2.08
CA GLY A 127 -6.37 16.47 2.64
C GLY A 127 -7.42 16.55 3.77
N VAL A 128 -7.56 17.72 4.42
CA VAL A 128 -8.58 17.98 5.46
C VAL A 128 -10.00 17.75 4.95
N GLU A 129 -10.28 18.08 3.69
CA GLU A 129 -11.58 17.81 3.09
C GLU A 129 -11.91 16.30 3.07
N ALA A 130 -10.91 15.47 2.80
CA ALA A 130 -11.09 14.02 2.81
C ALA A 130 -11.26 13.49 4.24
N LEU A 131 -10.50 14.01 5.20
CA LEU A 131 -10.65 13.68 6.62
C LEU A 131 -12.02 14.07 7.15
N GLY A 132 -12.61 15.17 6.67
CA GLY A 132 -13.96 15.61 7.03
C GLY A 132 -15.07 14.59 6.76
N MET A 133 -14.82 13.58 5.92
CA MET A 133 -15.75 12.45 5.72
C MET A 133 -15.84 11.52 6.94
N LEU A 134 -14.76 11.40 7.71
CA LEU A 134 -14.72 10.63 8.95
C LEU A 134 -14.83 11.53 10.18
N LEU A 135 -14.40 12.78 10.05
CA LEU A 135 -14.31 13.80 11.09
C LEU A 135 -15.05 15.07 10.64
N PRO A 136 -16.39 15.11 10.72
CA PRO A 136 -17.19 16.26 10.27
C PRO A 136 -16.79 17.58 10.91
N GLU A 137 -16.21 17.56 12.10
CA GLU A 137 -15.69 18.72 12.83
C GLU A 137 -14.56 19.45 12.11
N LEU A 138 -13.86 18.81 11.20
CA LEU A 138 -12.79 19.43 10.41
C LEU A 138 -13.29 20.21 9.20
N ASN A 139 -14.39 19.78 8.59
CA ASN A 139 -14.98 20.43 7.42
C ASN A 139 -16.52 20.36 7.44
N PRO A 140 -17.20 21.31 8.08
CA PRO A 140 -18.66 21.30 8.22
C PRO A 140 -19.42 21.69 6.94
N THR A 141 -18.76 22.18 5.88
CA THR A 141 -19.40 22.71 4.68
C THR A 141 -18.97 21.99 3.42
N GLU A 142 -19.91 21.30 2.79
CA GLU A 142 -19.93 20.71 1.44
C GLU A 142 -19.32 19.32 1.25
N ARG A 143 -20.13 18.48 0.55
CA ARG A 143 -19.68 17.18 0.00
C ARG A 143 -18.67 17.43 -1.12
N SER A 144 -17.39 17.47 -0.78
CA SER A 144 -16.29 17.57 -1.74
C SER A 144 -16.22 16.31 -2.61
N GLN A 145 -15.78 16.46 -3.87
CA GLN A 145 -15.44 15.34 -4.75
C GLN A 145 -14.11 14.71 -4.29
N THR A 146 -14.17 13.87 -3.28
CA THR A 146 -13.01 13.15 -2.72
C THR A 146 -12.94 11.73 -3.30
N SER A 147 -11.75 11.15 -3.35
CA SER A 147 -11.52 9.75 -3.76
C SER A 147 -11.11 8.87 -2.57
N PRO A 148 -11.28 7.53 -2.67
CA PRO A 148 -10.84 6.60 -1.63
C PRO A 148 -9.35 6.72 -1.30
N ASP A 149 -8.52 6.90 -2.32
CA ASP A 149 -7.09 7.01 -2.17
C ASP A 149 -6.73 8.31 -1.45
N ARG A 150 -7.41 9.40 -1.76
CA ARG A 150 -7.26 10.69 -1.07
C ARG A 150 -7.57 10.59 0.42
N LEU A 151 -8.61 9.84 0.79
CA LEU A 151 -8.92 9.60 2.21
C LEU A 151 -7.82 8.79 2.91
N ARG A 152 -7.36 7.71 2.28
CA ARG A 152 -6.29 6.87 2.84
C ARG A 152 -4.98 7.63 3.01
N ASP A 153 -4.60 8.40 1.99
CA ASP A 153 -3.39 9.21 2.01
C ASP A 153 -3.48 10.33 3.05
N ALA A 154 -4.64 10.99 3.19
CA ALA A 154 -4.86 12.00 4.20
C ALA A 154 -4.79 11.45 5.64
N ILE A 155 -5.31 10.23 5.87
CA ILE A 155 -5.18 9.53 7.15
C ILE A 155 -3.71 9.23 7.47
N ALA A 156 -2.97 8.67 6.51
CA ALA A 156 -1.57 8.38 6.72
C ALA A 156 -0.75 9.67 6.95
N ALA A 157 -1.01 10.73 6.19
CA ALA A 157 -0.36 12.02 6.35
C ALA A 157 -0.64 12.64 7.73
N LEU A 158 -1.87 12.53 8.25
CA LEU A 158 -2.20 13.02 9.59
C LEU A 158 -1.42 12.27 10.68
N ILE A 159 -1.32 10.95 10.57
CA ILE A 159 -0.55 10.14 11.53
C ILE A 159 0.95 10.48 11.46
N GLU A 160 1.50 10.64 10.26
CA GLU A 160 2.91 11.02 10.06
C GLU A 160 3.20 12.43 10.58
N ALA A 161 2.33 13.40 10.31
CA ALA A 161 2.44 14.75 10.83
C ALA A 161 2.42 14.77 12.37
N ALA A 162 1.49 14.05 13.00
CA ALA A 162 1.47 13.89 14.45
C ALA A 162 2.79 13.28 14.98
N ALA A 163 3.34 12.27 14.28
CA ALA A 163 4.58 11.61 14.67
C ALA A 163 5.84 12.49 14.52
N GLU A 164 5.80 13.57 13.74
CA GLU A 164 6.86 14.57 13.71
C GLU A 164 6.93 15.37 15.02
N HIS A 165 5.79 15.59 15.67
CA HIS A 165 5.72 16.38 16.91
C HIS A 165 6.04 15.56 18.15
N ALA A 166 5.37 14.43 18.32
CA ALA A 166 5.57 13.50 19.43
C ALA A 166 5.53 12.04 18.95
N PRO A 167 6.18 11.09 19.64
CA PRO A 167 5.96 9.67 19.38
C PRO A 167 4.48 9.32 19.54
N GLN A 168 3.92 8.56 18.57
CA GLN A 168 2.52 8.17 18.55
C GLN A 168 2.37 6.70 18.93
N VAL A 169 1.50 6.39 19.88
CA VAL A 169 1.07 5.04 20.22
C VAL A 169 -0.40 4.91 19.84
N LEU A 170 -0.66 4.17 18.78
CA LEU A 170 -2.00 3.93 18.25
C LEU A 170 -2.43 2.53 18.67
N VAL A 171 -3.52 2.42 19.43
CA VAL A 171 -4.03 1.16 19.93
C VAL A 171 -5.38 0.87 19.28
N VAL A 172 -5.52 -0.32 18.66
CA VAL A 172 -6.81 -0.83 18.18
C VAL A 172 -7.15 -2.07 18.99
N GLU A 173 -8.12 -1.93 19.87
CA GLU A 173 -8.55 -3.06 20.72
C GLU A 173 -9.61 -3.91 20.04
N ASP A 174 -9.57 -5.22 20.36
CA ASP A 174 -10.54 -6.25 19.96
C ASP A 174 -10.72 -6.39 18.43
N LEU A 175 -9.59 -6.51 17.72
CA LEU A 175 -9.52 -6.62 16.24
C LEU A 175 -10.44 -7.71 15.66
N HIS A 176 -10.76 -8.76 16.43
CA HIS A 176 -11.68 -9.82 16.02
C HIS A 176 -13.10 -9.30 15.73
N TRP A 177 -13.43 -8.10 16.21
CA TRP A 177 -14.66 -7.39 15.88
C TRP A 177 -14.49 -6.30 14.83
N ALA A 178 -13.30 -6.16 14.21
CA ALA A 178 -13.08 -5.16 13.17
C ALA A 178 -13.94 -5.43 11.93
N ASP A 179 -14.44 -4.36 11.33
CA ASP A 179 -15.07 -4.42 10.02
C ASP A 179 -14.02 -4.56 8.91
N GLU A 180 -14.42 -5.07 7.74
CA GLU A 180 -13.50 -5.33 6.63
C GLU A 180 -12.86 -4.04 6.08
N SER A 181 -13.55 -2.90 6.15
CA SER A 181 -12.99 -1.61 5.71
C SER A 181 -11.91 -1.12 6.67
N THR A 182 -12.09 -1.33 7.98
CA THR A 182 -11.06 -1.10 9.00
C THR A 182 -9.84 -1.99 8.76
N LEU A 183 -10.03 -3.29 8.51
CA LEU A 183 -8.93 -4.21 8.19
C LEU A 183 -8.19 -3.81 6.90
N ALA A 184 -8.93 -3.39 5.88
CA ALA A 184 -8.35 -2.91 4.62
C ALA A 184 -7.52 -1.63 4.84
N LEU A 185 -8.01 -0.68 5.65
CA LEU A 185 -7.29 0.53 5.99
C LEU A 185 -6.06 0.24 6.88
N LEU A 186 -6.18 -0.65 7.86
CA LEU A 186 -5.02 -1.10 8.66
C LEU A 186 -3.98 -1.79 7.78
N SER A 187 -4.39 -2.63 6.82
CA SER A 187 -3.48 -3.25 5.84
C SER A 187 -2.77 -2.20 4.99
N PHE A 188 -3.47 -1.14 4.61
CA PHE A 188 -2.88 0.00 3.90
C PHE A 188 -1.87 0.73 4.78
N LEU A 189 -2.23 1.10 6.02
CA LEU A 189 -1.35 1.81 6.96
C LEU A 189 -0.08 1.00 7.27
N LEU A 190 -0.22 -0.30 7.56
CA LEU A 190 0.92 -1.19 7.80
C LEU A 190 1.91 -1.25 6.63
N ARG A 191 1.43 -1.06 5.41
CA ARG A 191 2.28 -1.06 4.19
C ARG A 191 2.83 0.31 3.84
N THR A 192 2.19 1.36 4.31
CA THR A 192 2.42 2.73 3.84
C THR A 192 3.23 3.57 4.82
N LEU A 193 2.99 3.41 6.15
CA LEU A 193 3.76 4.10 7.17
C LEU A 193 5.19 3.56 7.19
N GLY A 194 6.10 4.23 6.49
CA GLY A 194 7.49 3.79 6.32
C GLY A 194 8.49 4.54 7.20
N HIS A 195 8.09 5.65 7.78
CA HIS A 195 8.91 6.51 8.64
C HIS A 195 8.06 7.21 9.69
N GLY A 196 8.69 7.70 10.72
CA GLY A 196 8.02 8.36 11.85
C GLY A 196 8.08 7.54 13.14
N ARG A 197 7.83 8.23 14.26
CA ARG A 197 7.87 7.65 15.62
C ARG A 197 6.50 7.07 15.96
N ILE A 198 6.16 5.92 15.34
CA ILE A 198 4.81 5.33 15.37
C ILE A 198 4.90 3.90 15.91
N LEU A 199 4.14 3.61 16.97
CA LEU A 199 3.87 2.26 17.45
C LEU A 199 2.37 1.98 17.29
N LEU A 200 2.02 1.04 16.42
CA LEU A 200 0.64 0.54 16.26
C LEU A 200 0.49 -0.77 17.03
N ILE A 201 -0.42 -0.81 17.99
CA ILE A 201 -0.73 -2.02 18.77
C ILE A 201 -2.15 -2.47 18.43
N LEU A 202 -2.28 -3.72 18.04
CA LEU A 202 -3.54 -4.37 17.77
C LEU A 202 -3.78 -5.44 18.86
N THR A 203 -4.99 -5.57 19.39
CA THR A 203 -5.33 -6.71 20.27
C THR A 203 -6.32 -7.65 19.61
N CYS A 204 -6.18 -8.94 19.84
CA CYS A 204 -7.09 -9.95 19.32
C CYS A 204 -7.32 -11.08 20.33
N ARG A 205 -8.54 -11.63 20.34
CA ARG A 205 -8.82 -12.87 21.05
C ARG A 205 -8.44 -14.05 20.18
N SER A 206 -7.63 -14.96 20.72
CA SER A 206 -7.15 -16.14 19.98
C SER A 206 -8.26 -17.17 19.71
N ASP A 207 -9.24 -17.23 20.59
CA ASP A 207 -10.38 -18.15 20.58
C ASP A 207 -11.50 -17.72 19.62
N ASP A 208 -11.61 -16.42 19.28
CA ASP A 208 -12.66 -15.89 18.42
C ASP A 208 -12.27 -15.83 16.92
N VAL A 209 -10.98 -16.02 16.57
CA VAL A 209 -10.50 -15.99 15.18
C VAL A 209 -10.65 -17.36 14.51
N ARG A 210 -11.56 -17.47 13.56
CA ARG A 210 -11.78 -18.69 12.78
C ARG A 210 -10.94 -18.71 11.51
N ARG A 211 -10.56 -19.92 11.08
CA ARG A 211 -9.86 -20.08 9.78
C ARG A 211 -10.75 -19.61 8.63
N GLY A 212 -10.24 -18.67 7.83
CA GLY A 212 -10.90 -18.18 6.63
C GLY A 212 -11.66 -16.86 6.78
N ASP A 213 -11.86 -16.35 8.00
CA ASP A 213 -12.44 -15.02 8.17
C ASP A 213 -11.45 -13.88 7.81
N ALA A 214 -12.00 -12.68 7.65
CA ALA A 214 -11.23 -11.50 7.22
C ALA A 214 -10.07 -11.18 8.20
N VAL A 215 -10.30 -11.33 9.50
CA VAL A 215 -9.29 -11.09 10.54
C VAL A 215 -8.15 -12.11 10.46
N SER A 216 -8.48 -13.41 10.31
CA SER A 216 -7.48 -14.47 10.14
C SER A 216 -6.61 -14.25 8.90
N ARG A 217 -7.22 -13.84 7.78
CA ARG A 217 -6.49 -13.48 6.55
C ARG A 217 -5.58 -12.28 6.77
N PHE A 218 -6.09 -11.20 7.35
CA PHE A 218 -5.33 -9.98 7.66
C PHE A 218 -4.10 -10.30 8.53
N ILE A 219 -4.28 -11.04 9.65
CA ILE A 219 -3.18 -11.43 10.54
C ILE A 219 -2.16 -12.29 9.77
N GLY A 220 -2.63 -13.30 9.04
CA GLY A 220 -1.77 -14.22 8.30
C GLY A 220 -0.97 -13.53 7.20
N GLU A 221 -1.55 -12.61 6.46
CA GLU A 221 -0.88 -11.83 5.42
C GLU A 221 0.13 -10.84 6.01
N SER A 222 -0.28 -10.10 7.04
CA SER A 222 0.57 -9.10 7.69
C SER A 222 1.78 -9.74 8.39
N THR A 223 1.60 -10.92 9.02
CA THR A 223 2.70 -11.67 9.64
C THR A 223 3.66 -12.24 8.59
N ARG A 224 3.14 -12.85 7.50
CA ARG A 224 3.99 -13.36 6.39
C ARG A 224 4.79 -12.23 5.72
N ALA A 225 4.20 -11.06 5.59
CA ALA A 225 4.86 -9.87 5.07
C ALA A 225 5.82 -9.21 6.09
N ARG A 226 5.96 -9.75 7.32
CA ARG A 226 6.77 -9.20 8.40
C ARG A 226 6.41 -7.75 8.78
N LEU A 227 5.13 -7.42 8.65
CA LEU A 227 4.58 -6.11 8.99
C LEU A 227 4.08 -6.04 10.41
N LEU A 228 3.85 -7.19 11.04
CA LEU A 228 3.19 -7.32 12.33
C LEU A 228 3.98 -8.30 13.20
N GLU A 229 4.44 -7.83 14.36
CA GLU A 229 5.12 -8.65 15.35
C GLU A 229 4.08 -9.20 16.35
N ARG A 230 4.18 -10.48 16.68
CA ARG A 230 3.18 -11.14 17.55
C ARG A 230 3.70 -11.22 18.97
N VAL A 231 2.86 -10.80 19.92
CA VAL A 231 3.07 -10.91 21.35
C VAL A 231 1.94 -11.78 21.92
N ALA A 232 2.23 -13.04 22.17
CA ALA A 232 1.26 -13.94 22.78
C ALA A 232 1.24 -13.73 24.30
N ILE A 233 0.03 -13.71 24.87
CA ILE A 233 -0.16 -13.66 26.32
C ILE A 233 -0.66 -15.03 26.75
N ASP A 234 0.16 -15.72 27.56
CA ASP A 234 -0.16 -17.03 28.11
C ASP A 234 -0.93 -16.92 29.43
N ARG A 235 -1.53 -18.01 29.86
CA ARG A 235 -2.22 -18.15 31.17
C ARG A 235 -1.21 -17.95 32.29
N LEU A 236 -1.66 -17.40 33.44
CA LEU A 236 -0.83 -17.23 34.63
C LEU A 236 -0.43 -18.60 35.20
N ASP A 237 0.83 -18.73 35.57
CA ASP A 237 1.28 -19.90 36.34
C ASP A 237 0.78 -19.84 37.78
N THR A 238 0.93 -20.94 38.52
CA THR A 238 0.47 -21.06 39.89
C THR A 238 1.07 -20.01 40.84
N SER A 239 2.30 -19.56 40.55
CA SER A 239 2.96 -18.56 41.39
C SER A 239 2.37 -17.15 41.16
N ALA A 240 2.07 -16.82 39.90
CA ALA A 240 1.40 -15.58 39.54
C ALA A 240 -0.07 -15.56 40.00
N VAL A 241 -0.78 -16.71 39.94
CA VAL A 241 -2.13 -16.84 40.49
C VAL A 241 -2.10 -16.60 42.01
N ARG A 242 -1.12 -17.16 42.75
CA ARG A 242 -0.95 -16.90 44.20
C ARG A 242 -0.79 -15.40 44.44
N ALA A 243 0.16 -14.78 43.79
CA ALA A 243 0.46 -13.35 43.94
C ALA A 243 -0.77 -12.47 43.63
N LEU A 244 -1.54 -12.82 42.59
CA LEU A 244 -2.78 -12.11 42.24
C LEU A 244 -3.84 -12.24 43.33
N VAL A 245 -4.11 -13.46 43.85
CA VAL A 245 -5.09 -13.68 44.89
C VAL A 245 -4.69 -12.97 46.21
N GLU A 246 -3.42 -13.04 46.60
CA GLU A 246 -2.91 -12.34 47.78
C GLU A 246 -2.99 -10.82 47.66
N SER A 247 -2.73 -10.29 46.45
CA SER A 247 -2.91 -8.87 46.17
C SER A 247 -4.36 -8.41 46.25
N LEU A 248 -5.30 -9.25 45.81
CA LEU A 248 -6.75 -8.94 45.83
C LEU A 248 -7.35 -9.06 47.24
N THR A 249 -6.95 -10.09 48.02
CA THR A 249 -7.52 -10.40 49.31
C THR A 249 -6.82 -9.69 50.47
N GLY A 250 -5.57 -9.23 50.23
CA GLY A 250 -4.71 -8.69 51.29
C GLY A 250 -4.25 -9.73 52.33
N GLN A 251 -4.46 -11.02 52.04
CA GLN A 251 -4.14 -12.13 52.96
C GLN A 251 -3.41 -13.26 52.23
N PRO A 252 -2.50 -13.99 52.90
CA PRO A 252 -1.87 -15.17 52.36
C PRO A 252 -2.89 -16.24 51.97
N VAL A 253 -2.75 -16.84 50.80
CA VAL A 253 -3.62 -17.92 50.33
C VAL A 253 -3.04 -19.29 50.72
N THR A 254 -3.88 -20.20 51.23
CA THR A 254 -3.46 -21.58 51.51
C THR A 254 -3.33 -22.39 50.24
N ASP A 255 -2.40 -23.39 50.21
CA ASP A 255 -2.17 -24.22 49.01
C ASP A 255 -3.46 -24.90 48.53
N ALA A 256 -4.28 -25.43 49.44
CA ALA A 256 -5.56 -26.04 49.08
C ALA A 256 -6.61 -25.07 48.51
N ALA A 257 -6.55 -23.78 48.85
CA ALA A 257 -7.41 -22.76 48.25
C ALA A 257 -6.85 -22.31 46.88
N LEU A 258 -5.54 -22.23 46.80
CA LEU A 258 -4.84 -21.91 45.56
C LEU A 258 -5.09 -22.97 44.46
N ASP A 259 -4.92 -24.25 44.81
CA ASP A 259 -5.17 -25.36 43.89
C ASP A 259 -6.61 -25.34 43.39
N ARG A 260 -7.60 -25.12 44.25
CA ARG A 260 -9.00 -25.00 43.82
C ARG A 260 -9.28 -23.82 42.91
N ILE A 261 -8.63 -22.67 43.13
CA ILE A 261 -8.78 -21.49 42.26
C ILE A 261 -8.07 -21.74 40.95
N HIS A 262 -6.84 -22.26 40.98
CA HIS A 262 -6.04 -22.53 39.80
C HIS A 262 -6.70 -23.57 38.88
N ASP A 263 -7.16 -24.70 39.42
CA ASP A 263 -7.82 -25.78 38.67
C ASP A 263 -9.09 -25.31 37.94
N ARG A 264 -9.79 -24.30 38.46
CA ARG A 264 -11.03 -23.76 37.87
C ARG A 264 -10.82 -22.55 37.01
N ALA A 265 -9.92 -21.63 37.39
CA ALA A 265 -9.59 -20.46 36.62
C ALA A 265 -8.64 -20.79 35.46
N GLU A 266 -7.99 -21.97 35.51
CA GLU A 266 -6.98 -22.44 34.57
C GLU A 266 -5.90 -21.35 34.28
N GLY A 267 -5.61 -20.50 35.28
CA GLY A 267 -4.66 -19.39 35.13
C GLY A 267 -5.15 -18.17 34.34
N VAL A 268 -6.45 -18.07 34.01
CA VAL A 268 -7.01 -16.88 33.39
C VAL A 268 -7.28 -15.82 34.45
N PRO A 269 -6.61 -14.66 34.44
CA PRO A 269 -6.68 -13.64 35.50
C PRO A 269 -8.08 -13.22 35.87
N PHE A 270 -8.95 -13.00 34.88
CA PHE A 270 -10.33 -12.62 35.10
C PHE A 270 -11.09 -13.63 35.97
N PHE A 271 -10.96 -14.95 35.71
CA PHE A 271 -11.60 -15.96 36.52
C PHE A 271 -10.94 -16.12 37.87
N VAL A 272 -9.64 -15.87 37.99
CA VAL A 272 -8.94 -15.81 39.27
C VAL A 272 -9.52 -14.69 40.16
N GLU A 273 -9.71 -13.49 39.58
CA GLU A 273 -10.32 -12.35 40.29
C GLU A 273 -11.75 -12.65 40.74
N GLU A 274 -12.57 -13.26 39.87
CA GLU A 274 -13.95 -13.63 40.18
C GLU A 274 -14.05 -14.69 41.31
N LEU A 275 -13.19 -15.73 41.24
CA LEU A 275 -13.16 -16.80 42.23
C LEU A 275 -12.58 -16.34 43.56
N ALA A 276 -11.59 -15.45 43.58
CA ALA A 276 -11.03 -14.86 44.78
C ALA A 276 -12.06 -14.01 45.56
N GLY A 277 -12.99 -13.34 44.83
CA GLY A 277 -14.10 -12.58 45.42
C GLY A 277 -15.24 -13.43 45.99
N CYS A 278 -15.29 -14.73 45.68
CA CYS A 278 -16.33 -15.66 46.19
C CYS A 278 -15.91 -16.34 47.48
N SER A 279 -15.83 -15.60 48.59
CA SER A 279 -15.25 -16.10 49.87
C SER A 279 -16.16 -17.03 50.69
N THR A 280 -17.45 -17.21 50.36
CA THR A 280 -18.37 -18.05 51.19
C THR A 280 -19.50 -18.67 50.36
N GLY A 281 -19.34 -19.91 49.90
CA GLY A 281 -20.40 -20.70 49.27
C GLY A 281 -19.90 -21.81 48.33
N PRO A 282 -20.77 -22.74 47.88
CA PRO A 282 -20.41 -23.70 46.85
C PRO A 282 -20.14 -22.95 45.55
N LEU A 283 -19.00 -23.24 44.92
CA LEU A 283 -18.60 -22.64 43.67
C LEU A 283 -19.51 -23.12 42.51
N PRO A 284 -19.94 -22.24 41.57
CA PRO A 284 -20.78 -22.58 40.42
C PRO A 284 -20.20 -23.71 39.57
N GLY A 285 -21.06 -24.48 38.89
CA GLY A 285 -20.66 -25.68 38.14
C GLY A 285 -19.96 -25.36 36.80
N SER A 286 -20.23 -24.19 36.23
CA SER A 286 -19.62 -23.73 34.96
C SER A 286 -19.14 -22.27 35.04
N LEU A 287 -18.25 -21.86 34.15
CA LEU A 287 -17.80 -20.46 34.03
C LEU A 287 -18.96 -19.51 33.73
N ARG A 288 -19.93 -19.96 32.93
CA ARG A 288 -21.16 -19.19 32.65
C ARG A 288 -21.98 -18.95 33.92
N ASP A 289 -22.17 -20.00 34.75
CA ASP A 289 -22.90 -19.88 36.00
C ASP A 289 -22.18 -18.93 36.96
N LEU A 290 -20.84 -18.90 36.90
CA LEU A 290 -20.04 -17.96 37.69
C LEU A 290 -20.30 -16.52 37.29
N LEU A 291 -20.32 -16.24 35.96
CA LEU A 291 -20.60 -14.91 35.41
C LEU A 291 -22.03 -14.44 35.77
N LEU A 292 -23.02 -15.32 35.65
CA LEU A 292 -24.42 -15.00 35.91
C LEU A 292 -24.75 -14.95 37.40
N ALA A 293 -23.96 -15.58 38.27
CA ALA A 293 -24.23 -15.65 39.72
C ALA A 293 -24.36 -14.27 40.42
N ARG A 294 -23.67 -13.25 39.91
CA ARG A 294 -23.83 -11.87 40.40
C ARG A 294 -25.08 -11.21 39.82
N PHE A 295 -25.38 -11.46 38.55
CA PHE A 295 -26.57 -10.98 37.87
C PHE A 295 -27.84 -11.55 38.53
N ASP A 296 -27.87 -12.84 38.89
CA ASP A 296 -29.00 -13.51 39.53
C ASP A 296 -29.33 -12.98 40.93
N ARG A 297 -28.37 -12.36 41.60
CA ARG A 297 -28.56 -11.76 42.92
C ARG A 297 -29.18 -10.37 42.88
N LEU A 298 -29.23 -9.74 41.72
CA LEU A 298 -29.79 -8.42 41.56
C LEU A 298 -31.31 -8.41 41.69
N SER A 299 -31.85 -7.30 42.17
CA SER A 299 -33.29 -7.04 42.10
C SER A 299 -33.83 -7.09 40.67
N ASP A 300 -35.13 -7.27 40.51
CA ASP A 300 -35.74 -7.34 39.18
C ASP A 300 -35.50 -6.05 38.36
N ASP A 301 -35.49 -4.88 38.98
CA ASP A 301 -35.21 -3.61 38.37
C ASP A 301 -33.74 -3.50 37.93
N ALA A 302 -32.80 -3.90 38.80
CA ALA A 302 -31.40 -3.91 38.50
C ALA A 302 -31.05 -4.92 37.37
N ARG A 303 -31.66 -6.11 37.39
CA ARG A 303 -31.55 -7.08 36.29
C ARG A 303 -32.03 -6.49 34.96
N ARG A 304 -33.18 -5.80 34.99
CA ARG A 304 -33.70 -5.13 33.76
C ARG A 304 -32.76 -4.07 33.24
N VAL A 305 -32.17 -3.23 34.09
CA VAL A 305 -31.16 -2.22 33.68
C VAL A 305 -29.94 -2.90 33.05
N VAL A 306 -29.43 -3.96 33.72
CA VAL A 306 -28.27 -4.72 33.22
C VAL A 306 -28.57 -5.40 31.89
N GLN A 307 -29.78 -5.97 31.72
CA GLN A 307 -30.24 -6.53 30.42
C GLN A 307 -30.33 -5.45 29.34
N VAL A 308 -30.84 -4.27 29.67
CA VAL A 308 -30.84 -3.14 28.75
C VAL A 308 -29.40 -2.78 28.33
N VAL A 309 -28.49 -2.58 29.28
CA VAL A 309 -27.10 -2.23 28.93
C VAL A 309 -26.41 -3.34 28.16
N SER A 310 -26.82 -4.62 28.30
CA SER A 310 -26.21 -5.75 27.56
C SER A 310 -26.44 -5.70 26.05
N GLY A 311 -27.54 -5.07 25.61
CA GLY A 311 -27.88 -4.89 24.20
C GLY A 311 -27.10 -3.76 23.52
N ALA A 312 -26.34 -2.98 24.30
CA ALA A 312 -25.50 -1.91 23.80
C ALA A 312 -24.04 -2.31 23.72
N GLU A 313 -23.36 -1.79 22.74
CA GLU A 313 -21.91 -2.02 22.56
C GLU A 313 -21.09 -0.79 22.90
N ARG A 314 -21.73 0.37 22.90
CA ARG A 314 -21.17 1.64 23.37
C ARG A 314 -21.70 1.93 24.78
N PRO A 315 -20.99 2.72 25.58
CA PRO A 315 -21.55 3.25 26.81
C PRO A 315 -22.89 3.92 26.53
N LEU A 316 -23.86 3.71 27.40
CA LEU A 316 -25.21 4.28 27.28
C LEU A 316 -25.37 5.52 28.13
N THR A 317 -25.84 6.59 27.53
CA THR A 317 -26.21 7.80 28.25
C THR A 317 -27.39 7.54 29.19
N HIS A 318 -27.44 8.28 30.29
CA HIS A 318 -28.54 8.15 31.27
C HIS A 318 -29.95 8.33 30.65
N PRO A 319 -30.19 9.31 29.76
CA PRO A 319 -31.48 9.41 29.09
C PRO A 319 -31.89 8.19 28.27
N LEU A 320 -30.92 7.54 27.60
CA LEU A 320 -31.17 6.35 26.80
C LEU A 320 -31.49 5.14 27.68
N VAL A 321 -30.77 4.95 28.79
CA VAL A 321 -31.07 3.90 29.75
C VAL A 321 -32.46 4.11 30.39
N THR A 322 -32.81 5.34 30.75
CA THR A 322 -34.13 5.70 31.29
C THR A 322 -35.24 5.27 30.33
N ARG A 323 -35.11 5.60 29.07
CA ARG A 323 -36.08 5.28 28.02
C ARG A 323 -36.22 3.77 27.81
N LEU A 324 -35.10 3.07 27.67
CA LEU A 324 -35.10 1.63 27.36
C LEU A 324 -35.54 0.77 28.57
N ALA A 325 -35.16 1.14 29.78
CA ALA A 325 -35.57 0.42 31.01
C ALA A 325 -37.04 0.61 31.32
N GLY A 326 -37.61 1.81 30.99
CA GLY A 326 -39.02 2.13 31.26
C GLY A 326 -39.37 2.11 32.76
N LEU A 327 -38.40 2.42 33.62
CA LEU A 327 -38.56 2.51 35.04
C LEU A 327 -38.76 3.96 35.49
N PRO A 328 -39.53 4.23 36.56
CA PRO A 328 -39.60 5.54 37.21
C PRO A 328 -38.16 5.95 37.67
N GLU A 329 -37.82 7.23 37.57
CA GLU A 329 -36.49 7.77 37.81
C GLU A 329 -35.86 7.33 39.16
N ALA A 330 -36.61 7.41 40.24
CA ALA A 330 -36.12 6.98 41.55
C ALA A 330 -35.76 5.47 41.64
N ARG A 331 -36.54 4.62 40.94
CA ARG A 331 -36.27 3.18 40.88
C ARG A 331 -35.12 2.88 39.93
N LEU A 332 -34.98 3.66 38.85
CA LEU A 332 -33.87 3.55 37.92
C LEU A 332 -32.54 3.88 38.60
N ASP A 333 -32.48 4.97 39.36
CA ASP A 333 -31.28 5.36 40.12
C ASP A 333 -30.84 4.32 41.13
N GLU A 334 -31.83 3.72 41.82
CA GLU A 334 -31.55 2.63 42.78
C GLU A 334 -31.04 1.38 42.07
N ALA A 335 -31.62 1.00 40.94
CA ALA A 335 -31.23 -0.14 40.10
C ALA A 335 -29.82 0.04 39.52
N ILE A 336 -29.51 1.23 39.01
CA ILE A 336 -28.16 1.54 38.49
C ILE A 336 -27.13 1.49 39.62
N ARG A 337 -27.45 2.06 40.78
CA ARG A 337 -26.57 2.04 41.96
C ARG A 337 -26.30 0.59 42.42
N GLU A 338 -27.33 -0.26 42.47
CA GLU A 338 -27.18 -1.68 42.81
C GLU A 338 -26.30 -2.42 41.82
N ALA A 339 -26.52 -2.23 40.49
CA ALA A 339 -25.73 -2.83 39.42
C ALA A 339 -24.26 -2.37 39.46
N THR A 340 -24.02 -1.10 39.82
CA THR A 340 -22.67 -0.54 39.96
C THR A 340 -21.97 -1.06 41.19
N LEU A 341 -22.65 -1.11 42.36
CA LEU A 341 -22.12 -1.64 43.61
C LEU A 341 -21.82 -3.15 43.50
N SER A 342 -22.60 -3.88 42.73
CA SER A 342 -22.35 -5.32 42.47
C SER A 342 -21.14 -5.54 41.54
N GLY A 343 -20.56 -4.48 40.98
CA GLY A 343 -19.41 -4.53 40.06
C GLY A 343 -19.74 -5.03 38.64
N ILE A 344 -21.02 -5.05 38.24
CA ILE A 344 -21.46 -5.45 36.91
C ILE A 344 -21.34 -4.27 35.94
N LEU A 345 -21.86 -3.11 36.34
CA LEU A 345 -21.74 -1.87 35.56
C LEU A 345 -20.67 -0.97 36.17
N VAL A 346 -20.15 -0.08 35.31
CA VAL A 346 -19.28 1.03 35.69
C VAL A 346 -19.76 2.29 34.98
N VAL A 347 -19.57 3.44 35.66
CA VAL A 347 -19.84 4.76 35.07
C VAL A 347 -18.53 5.30 34.50
N VAL A 348 -18.57 5.78 33.23
CA VAL A 348 -17.45 6.36 32.52
C VAL A 348 -17.98 7.56 31.77
N ASP A 349 -17.46 8.76 32.05
CA ASP A 349 -17.87 10.03 31.40
C ASP A 349 -19.41 10.25 31.43
N ASP A 350 -20.04 9.96 32.61
CA ASP A 350 -21.48 9.99 32.85
C ASP A 350 -22.32 8.93 32.12
N ASP A 351 -21.69 8.03 31.36
CA ASP A 351 -22.33 6.94 30.63
C ASP A 351 -22.15 5.59 31.35
N TYR A 352 -23.05 4.64 31.08
CA TYR A 352 -23.07 3.31 31.67
C TYR A 352 -22.57 2.25 30.72
N ARG A 353 -21.66 1.39 31.20
CA ARG A 353 -21.19 0.21 30.46
C ARG A 353 -20.92 -0.97 31.39
N PHE A 354 -20.84 -2.15 30.81
CA PHE A 354 -20.34 -3.32 31.56
C PHE A 354 -18.87 -3.15 31.93
N ARG A 355 -18.54 -3.61 33.15
CA ARG A 355 -17.15 -3.67 33.62
C ARG A 355 -16.31 -4.64 32.78
N HIS A 356 -16.89 -5.77 32.33
CA HIS A 356 -16.25 -6.82 31.57
C HIS A 356 -17.13 -7.25 30.41
N ALA A 357 -16.55 -7.33 29.20
CA ALA A 357 -17.26 -7.71 27.99
C ALA A 357 -17.84 -9.13 28.07
N LEU A 358 -17.11 -10.08 28.66
CA LEU A 358 -17.60 -11.45 28.86
C LEU A 358 -18.91 -11.51 29.68
N LEU A 359 -19.06 -10.65 30.70
CA LEU A 359 -20.29 -10.60 31.49
C LEU A 359 -21.44 -10.00 30.67
N ARG A 360 -21.16 -8.99 29.82
CA ARG A 360 -22.13 -8.44 28.86
C ARG A 360 -22.65 -9.53 27.93
N GLU A 361 -21.73 -10.28 27.30
CA GLU A 361 -22.04 -11.38 26.40
C GLU A 361 -22.89 -12.43 27.09
N ALA A 362 -22.49 -12.86 28.30
CA ALA A 362 -23.24 -13.87 29.08
C ALA A 362 -24.66 -13.43 29.40
N VAL A 363 -24.87 -12.17 29.82
CA VAL A 363 -26.21 -11.61 30.12
C VAL A 363 -27.04 -11.47 28.84
N HIS A 364 -26.45 -10.99 27.74
CA HIS A 364 -27.15 -10.84 26.47
C HIS A 364 -27.58 -12.20 25.88
N ASP A 365 -26.73 -13.22 25.99
CA ASP A 365 -27.02 -14.57 25.52
C ASP A 365 -28.04 -15.31 26.42
N ASP A 366 -28.21 -14.88 27.65
CA ASP A 366 -29.21 -15.42 28.57
C ASP A 366 -30.64 -14.94 28.28
N LEU A 367 -30.77 -13.83 27.47
CA LEU A 367 -32.06 -13.34 27.03
C LEU A 367 -32.77 -14.35 26.13
N LEU A 368 -34.05 -14.60 26.41
CA LEU A 368 -34.88 -15.38 25.51
C LEU A 368 -35.01 -14.71 24.12
N PRO A 369 -35.20 -15.48 23.05
CA PRO A 369 -35.29 -14.89 21.67
C PRO A 369 -36.30 -13.75 21.56
N GLY A 370 -37.46 -13.88 22.20
CA GLY A 370 -38.49 -12.84 22.22
C GLY A 370 -38.12 -11.60 23.06
N GLU A 371 -37.31 -11.77 24.10
CA GLU A 371 -36.79 -10.65 24.90
C GLU A 371 -35.75 -9.89 24.15
N ARG A 372 -34.84 -10.59 23.50
CA ARG A 372 -33.78 -10.04 22.65
C ARG A 372 -34.39 -9.24 21.50
N ALA A 373 -35.38 -9.80 20.80
CA ALA A 373 -36.07 -9.09 19.70
C ALA A 373 -36.76 -7.81 20.17
N ARG A 374 -37.42 -7.84 21.33
CA ARG A 374 -38.05 -6.62 21.91
C ARG A 374 -37.01 -5.59 22.34
N LEU A 375 -35.90 -6.02 22.92
CA LEU A 375 -34.81 -5.13 23.33
C LEU A 375 -34.23 -4.41 22.11
N HIS A 376 -33.86 -5.15 21.06
CA HIS A 376 -33.30 -4.54 19.86
C HIS A 376 -34.30 -3.65 19.09
N ARG A 377 -35.58 -3.99 19.09
CA ARG A 377 -36.65 -3.10 18.59
C ARG A 377 -36.68 -1.77 19.33
N ALA A 378 -36.62 -1.80 20.65
CA ALA A 378 -36.63 -0.58 21.46
C ALA A 378 -35.37 0.29 21.19
N TYR A 379 -34.21 -0.37 20.97
CA TYR A 379 -32.98 0.33 20.55
C TYR A 379 -33.14 1.01 19.20
N ALA A 380 -33.63 0.30 18.19
CA ALA A 380 -33.82 0.84 16.85
C ALA A 380 -34.80 2.03 16.85
N GLU A 381 -35.94 1.92 17.55
CA GLU A 381 -36.91 3.00 17.74
C GLU A 381 -36.29 4.22 18.45
N ALA A 382 -35.44 3.98 19.45
CA ALA A 382 -34.76 5.05 20.17
C ALA A 382 -33.73 5.77 19.28
N LEU A 383 -33.02 5.03 18.43
CA LEU A 383 -32.06 5.60 17.46
C LEU A 383 -32.78 6.43 16.38
N GLU A 384 -33.93 5.96 15.86
CA GLU A 384 -34.71 6.70 14.87
C GLU A 384 -35.24 8.03 15.41
N GLU A 385 -35.70 8.05 16.66
CA GLU A 385 -36.29 9.27 17.27
C GLU A 385 -35.24 10.33 17.66
N ASN A 386 -34.04 9.90 18.06
CA ASN A 386 -32.94 10.82 18.40
C ASN A 386 -32.38 11.60 17.20
N CYS A 387 -32.78 11.22 15.97
CA CYS A 387 -32.32 11.84 14.72
C CYS A 387 -33.12 13.07 14.30
N SER A 388 -33.83 13.72 15.21
CA SER A 388 -34.63 14.94 14.89
C SER A 388 -33.81 16.23 14.70
N GLY A 389 -32.48 16.12 14.54
CA GLY A 389 -31.51 17.20 14.32
C GLY A 389 -30.54 16.89 13.17
N ALA A 390 -29.54 17.71 12.95
CA ALA A 390 -28.54 17.60 11.87
C ALA A 390 -27.66 16.34 11.90
N GLU A 391 -27.80 15.46 12.87
CA GLU A 391 -27.12 14.17 12.96
C GLU A 391 -27.97 13.09 12.29
N THR A 392 -27.46 12.52 11.20
CA THR A 392 -28.04 11.33 10.57
C THR A 392 -27.89 10.12 11.50
N ALA A 393 -28.97 9.34 11.69
CA ALA A 393 -28.92 8.08 12.44
C ALA A 393 -27.77 7.21 11.91
N ASP A 394 -27.11 6.48 12.81
CA ASP A 394 -26.14 5.44 12.43
C ASP A 394 -26.91 4.32 11.71
N SER A 395 -27.01 4.44 10.37
CA SER A 395 -27.74 3.50 9.52
C SER A 395 -27.25 2.06 9.66
N ALA A 396 -25.97 1.88 10.01
CA ALA A 396 -25.40 0.56 10.30
C ALA A 396 -25.95 -0.02 11.60
N ALA A 397 -26.05 0.79 12.66
CA ALA A 397 -26.66 0.36 13.93
C ALA A 397 -28.15 0.07 13.77
N LEU A 398 -28.87 0.89 12.98
CA LEU A 398 -30.28 0.62 12.66
C LEU A 398 -30.47 -0.70 11.93
N ALA A 399 -29.66 -0.99 10.90
CA ALA A 399 -29.73 -2.24 10.17
C ALA A 399 -29.52 -3.45 11.11
N TYR A 400 -28.55 -3.35 12.05
CA TYR A 400 -28.29 -4.39 13.04
C TYR A 400 -29.46 -4.60 14.00
N HIS A 401 -29.94 -3.54 14.61
CA HIS A 401 -31.00 -3.64 15.60
C HIS A 401 -32.33 -4.08 14.98
N TRP A 402 -32.68 -3.62 13.78
CA TRP A 402 -33.88 -4.08 13.08
C TRP A 402 -33.79 -5.55 12.66
N GLN A 403 -32.60 -6.01 12.23
CA GLN A 403 -32.37 -7.41 11.90
C GLN A 403 -32.59 -8.33 13.14
N LEU A 404 -32.02 -7.95 14.29
CA LEU A 404 -32.20 -8.70 15.53
C LEU A 404 -33.62 -8.57 16.13
N ALA A 405 -34.31 -7.49 15.82
CA ALA A 405 -35.74 -7.32 16.11
C ALA A 405 -36.64 -8.15 15.19
N GLN A 406 -36.09 -8.85 14.18
CA GLN A 406 -36.82 -9.61 13.18
C GLN A 406 -37.86 -8.78 12.40
N ASP A 407 -37.55 -7.51 12.12
CA ASP A 407 -38.31 -6.61 11.27
C ASP A 407 -37.59 -6.44 9.94
N ASP A 408 -37.76 -7.43 9.05
CA ASP A 408 -37.06 -7.51 7.75
C ASP A 408 -37.33 -6.29 6.87
N ARG A 409 -38.53 -5.68 6.98
CA ARG A 409 -38.90 -4.51 6.20
C ARG A 409 -38.06 -3.28 6.59
N ARG A 410 -37.93 -2.98 7.87
CA ARG A 410 -37.12 -1.87 8.38
C ARG A 410 -35.63 -2.17 8.26
N ALA A 411 -35.22 -3.42 8.50
CA ALA A 411 -33.86 -3.88 8.30
C ALA A 411 -33.38 -3.66 6.85
N LEU A 412 -34.22 -3.98 5.86
CA LEU A 412 -33.94 -3.76 4.44
C LEU A 412 -33.71 -2.28 4.12
N ALA A 413 -34.60 -1.41 4.56
CA ALA A 413 -34.47 0.05 4.34
C ALA A 413 -33.17 0.58 4.97
N ALA A 414 -32.87 0.17 6.20
CA ALA A 414 -31.67 0.56 6.90
C ALA A 414 -30.39 0.00 6.23
N ALA A 415 -30.42 -1.24 5.74
CA ALA A 415 -29.27 -1.87 5.05
C ALA A 415 -28.92 -1.15 3.74
N VAL A 416 -29.93 -0.75 2.94
CA VAL A 416 -29.69 0.01 1.69
C VAL A 416 -29.13 1.41 2.02
N THR A 417 -29.65 2.06 3.06
CA THR A 417 -29.11 3.35 3.53
C THR A 417 -27.68 3.18 4.04
N ALA A 418 -27.38 2.13 4.84
CA ALA A 418 -26.06 1.84 5.34
C ALA A 418 -25.06 1.54 4.21
N MET A 419 -25.49 0.84 3.15
CA MET A 419 -24.68 0.63 1.95
C MET A 419 -24.30 1.98 1.29
N ALA A 420 -25.27 2.88 1.14
CA ALA A 420 -25.04 4.20 0.54
C ALA A 420 -24.12 5.07 1.40
N ASP A 421 -24.32 5.08 2.72
CA ASP A 421 -23.49 5.82 3.68
C ASP A 421 -22.07 5.29 3.73
N ALA A 422 -21.89 3.97 3.84
CA ALA A 422 -20.57 3.33 3.82
C ALA A 422 -19.86 3.59 2.48
N LYS A 423 -20.57 3.52 1.35
CA LYS A 423 -20.02 3.87 0.03
C LYS A 423 -19.59 5.34 -0.02
N SER A 424 -20.37 6.25 0.52
CA SER A 424 -20.04 7.68 0.53
C SER A 424 -18.77 7.99 1.34
N ARG A 425 -18.47 7.15 2.35
CA ARG A 425 -17.26 7.21 3.20
C ARG A 425 -16.13 6.31 2.68
N PHE A 426 -16.25 5.76 1.47
CA PHE A 426 -15.29 4.82 0.85
C PHE A 426 -15.02 3.53 1.65
N ALA A 427 -15.91 3.19 2.58
CA ALA A 427 -15.88 1.94 3.32
C ALA A 427 -16.47 0.80 2.46
N PHE A 428 -15.84 0.52 1.33
CA PHE A 428 -16.40 -0.34 0.30
C PHE A 428 -16.63 -1.78 0.76
N ALA A 429 -15.75 -2.34 1.60
CA ALA A 429 -15.94 -3.68 2.12
C ALA A 429 -17.19 -3.76 3.02
N SER A 430 -17.39 -2.78 3.90
CA SER A 430 -18.59 -2.69 4.73
C SER A 430 -19.85 -2.40 3.89
N ALA A 431 -19.74 -1.52 2.88
CA ALA A 431 -20.84 -1.24 1.95
C ALA A 431 -21.26 -2.50 1.17
N ALA A 432 -20.32 -3.37 0.78
CA ALA A 432 -20.63 -4.65 0.12
C ALA A 432 -21.46 -5.56 1.03
N ARG A 433 -21.09 -5.69 2.30
CA ARG A 433 -21.84 -6.50 3.28
C ARG A 433 -23.27 -6.00 3.49
N PHE A 434 -23.46 -4.67 3.60
CA PHE A 434 -24.81 -4.10 3.68
C PHE A 434 -25.61 -4.32 2.40
N GLY A 435 -24.98 -4.24 1.23
CA GLY A 435 -25.61 -4.57 -0.05
C GLY A 435 -26.05 -6.03 -0.14
N GLU A 436 -25.21 -6.95 0.33
CA GLU A 436 -25.54 -8.37 0.40
C GLU A 436 -26.69 -8.65 1.37
N LEU A 437 -26.62 -8.07 2.57
CA LEU A 437 -27.73 -8.13 3.53
C LEU A 437 -29.03 -7.58 2.93
N ALA A 438 -28.95 -6.47 2.20
CA ALA A 438 -30.11 -5.91 1.53
C ALA A 438 -30.70 -6.87 0.47
N LEU A 439 -29.85 -7.58 -0.30
CA LEU A 439 -30.31 -8.57 -1.29
C LEU A 439 -30.93 -9.79 -0.64
N ASP A 440 -30.38 -10.27 0.47
CA ASP A 440 -30.94 -11.39 1.25
C ASP A 440 -32.33 -11.04 1.79
N LEU A 441 -32.47 -9.84 2.37
CA LEU A 441 -33.76 -9.34 2.88
C LEU A 441 -34.74 -9.01 1.75
N TRP A 442 -34.26 -8.65 0.56
CA TRP A 442 -35.10 -8.34 -0.60
C TRP A 442 -36.04 -9.46 -0.96
N ILE A 443 -35.57 -10.69 -0.82
CA ILE A 443 -36.36 -11.90 -1.12
C ILE A 443 -37.46 -12.12 -0.08
N GLN A 444 -37.25 -11.65 1.16
CA GLN A 444 -38.18 -11.81 2.28
C GLN A 444 -39.29 -10.76 2.30
N VAL A 445 -39.08 -9.60 1.67
CA VAL A 445 -40.00 -8.46 1.68
C VAL A 445 -40.74 -8.32 0.35
N PRO A 446 -42.04 -8.65 0.28
CA PRO A 446 -42.79 -8.67 -1.00
C PRO A 446 -42.85 -7.35 -1.76
N ASP A 447 -42.80 -6.21 -1.05
CA ASP A 447 -42.88 -4.85 -1.60
C ASP A 447 -41.53 -4.10 -1.39
N ALA A 448 -40.39 -4.81 -1.49
CA ALA A 448 -39.06 -4.31 -1.22
C ALA A 448 -38.74 -3.00 -1.94
N GLU A 449 -39.07 -2.87 -3.22
CA GLU A 449 -38.86 -1.68 -4.03
C GLU A 449 -39.61 -0.45 -3.50
N ALA A 450 -40.85 -0.65 -3.04
CA ALA A 450 -41.62 0.42 -2.42
C ALA A 450 -41.10 0.84 -1.05
N VAL A 451 -40.53 -0.12 -0.31
CA VAL A 451 -39.92 0.13 1.00
C VAL A 451 -38.64 0.95 0.88
N VAL A 452 -37.80 0.58 -0.07
CA VAL A 452 -36.46 1.18 -0.25
C VAL A 452 -36.52 2.46 -1.11
N GLY A 453 -37.51 2.55 -2.00
CA GLY A 453 -37.68 3.68 -2.92
C GLY A 453 -36.71 3.68 -4.10
N VAL A 454 -35.99 2.58 -4.34
CA VAL A 454 -35.12 2.39 -5.50
C VAL A 454 -35.31 0.99 -6.09
N ALA A 455 -35.13 0.88 -7.42
CA ALA A 455 -35.25 -0.41 -8.11
C ALA A 455 -34.15 -1.39 -7.70
N ARG A 456 -34.44 -2.68 -7.69
CA ARG A 456 -33.50 -3.76 -7.39
C ARG A 456 -32.23 -3.67 -8.26
N LEU A 457 -32.39 -3.36 -9.55
CA LEU A 457 -31.28 -3.20 -10.48
C LEU A 457 -30.30 -2.08 -10.05
N GLU A 458 -30.78 -1.01 -9.43
CA GLU A 458 -29.91 0.05 -8.92
C GLU A 458 -29.14 -0.39 -7.67
N VAL A 459 -29.75 -1.21 -6.80
CA VAL A 459 -29.06 -1.82 -5.66
C VAL A 459 -27.96 -2.76 -6.15
N LEU A 460 -28.26 -3.65 -7.10
CA LEU A 460 -27.29 -4.58 -7.72
C LEU A 460 -26.15 -3.81 -8.39
N ARG A 461 -26.45 -2.77 -9.18
CA ARG A 461 -25.44 -1.93 -9.84
C ARG A 461 -24.54 -1.23 -8.82
N THR A 462 -25.15 -0.72 -7.74
CA THR A 462 -24.38 -0.07 -6.66
C THR A 462 -23.48 -1.07 -5.95
N LEU A 463 -23.99 -2.27 -5.64
CA LEU A 463 -23.20 -3.36 -5.04
C LEU A 463 -22.04 -3.79 -5.96
N GLY A 464 -22.25 -3.95 -7.27
CA GLY A 464 -21.18 -4.25 -8.22
C GLY A 464 -20.09 -3.18 -8.21
N SER A 465 -20.47 -1.89 -8.19
CA SER A 465 -19.51 -0.77 -8.07
C SER A 465 -18.73 -0.79 -6.75
N VAL A 466 -19.42 -1.13 -5.66
CA VAL A 466 -18.83 -1.22 -4.31
C VAL A 466 -17.84 -2.38 -4.22
N LEU A 467 -18.22 -3.56 -4.68
CA LEU A 467 -17.34 -4.75 -4.71
C LEU A 467 -16.08 -4.52 -5.53
N ARG A 468 -16.20 -3.90 -6.71
CA ARG A 468 -15.04 -3.51 -7.51
C ARG A 468 -14.10 -2.58 -6.73
N ASN A 469 -14.65 -1.58 -6.05
CA ASN A 469 -13.85 -0.64 -5.27
C ASN A 469 -13.25 -1.27 -4.00
N ALA A 470 -13.87 -2.33 -3.49
CA ALA A 470 -13.31 -3.16 -2.41
C ALA A 470 -12.17 -4.08 -2.89
N GLY A 471 -11.95 -4.17 -4.20
CA GLY A 471 -10.92 -5.04 -4.79
C GLY A 471 -11.43 -6.45 -5.15
N ASP A 472 -12.72 -6.72 -4.99
CA ASP A 472 -13.35 -8.01 -5.31
C ASP A 472 -14.00 -7.95 -6.72
N GLY A 473 -13.15 -7.94 -7.73
CA GLY A 473 -13.56 -7.83 -9.13
C GLY A 473 -14.40 -9.02 -9.61
N GLU A 474 -14.14 -10.22 -9.11
CA GLU A 474 -14.87 -11.43 -9.48
C GLU A 474 -16.34 -11.36 -9.02
N ARG A 475 -16.54 -10.98 -7.77
CA ARG A 475 -17.90 -10.81 -7.23
C ARG A 475 -18.61 -9.62 -7.87
N ALA A 476 -17.89 -8.52 -8.17
CA ALA A 476 -18.44 -7.40 -8.91
C ALA A 476 -18.97 -7.83 -10.29
N LEU A 477 -18.21 -8.66 -11.01
CA LEU A 477 -18.61 -9.22 -12.30
C LEU A 477 -19.84 -10.13 -12.16
N ALA A 478 -19.87 -11.02 -11.16
CA ALA A 478 -21.01 -11.90 -10.90
C ALA A 478 -22.30 -11.12 -10.59
N VAL A 479 -22.20 -10.03 -9.80
CA VAL A 479 -23.35 -9.20 -9.46
C VAL A 479 -23.89 -8.41 -10.65
N VAL A 480 -23.02 -7.89 -11.53
CA VAL A 480 -23.49 -7.21 -12.76
C VAL A 480 -24.06 -8.19 -13.77
N ASP A 481 -23.56 -9.43 -13.80
CA ASP A 481 -24.14 -10.51 -14.60
C ASP A 481 -25.55 -10.87 -14.11
N LEU A 482 -25.75 -10.96 -12.79
CA LEU A 482 -27.05 -11.15 -12.18
C LEU A 482 -28.00 -10.00 -12.55
N ALA A 483 -27.52 -8.74 -12.44
CA ALA A 483 -28.33 -7.59 -12.82
C ALA A 483 -28.73 -7.60 -14.29
N LEU A 484 -27.82 -7.96 -15.20
CA LEU A 484 -28.10 -8.08 -16.64
C LEU A 484 -29.07 -9.22 -16.96
N ALA A 485 -29.05 -10.32 -16.20
CA ALA A 485 -29.99 -11.42 -16.34
C ALA A 485 -31.43 -11.03 -15.92
N GLU A 486 -31.59 -10.06 -15.05
CA GLU A 486 -32.87 -9.50 -14.61
C GLU A 486 -33.40 -8.38 -15.54
N VAL A 487 -32.60 -7.91 -16.53
CA VAL A 487 -33.02 -6.87 -17.46
C VAL A 487 -34.06 -7.39 -18.44
N ASP A 488 -35.29 -6.85 -18.38
CA ASP A 488 -36.25 -6.96 -19.47
C ASP A 488 -36.12 -5.70 -20.36
N PRO A 489 -35.66 -5.85 -21.61
CA PRO A 489 -35.44 -4.71 -22.51
C PRO A 489 -36.72 -3.91 -22.83
N THR A 490 -37.91 -4.46 -22.55
CA THR A 490 -39.19 -3.79 -22.81
C THR A 490 -39.67 -2.90 -21.67
N THR A 491 -39.18 -3.13 -20.46
CA THR A 491 -39.62 -2.44 -19.24
C THR A 491 -38.52 -1.63 -18.55
N VAL A 492 -37.27 -2.02 -18.71
CA VAL A 492 -36.12 -1.35 -18.06
C VAL A 492 -35.69 -0.10 -18.85
N ASP A 493 -35.36 0.97 -18.14
CA ASP A 493 -34.78 2.18 -18.77
C ASP A 493 -33.52 1.81 -19.59
N PRO A 494 -33.49 2.09 -20.89
CA PRO A 494 -32.32 1.84 -21.74
C PRO A 494 -31.01 2.38 -21.18
N ARG A 495 -31.05 3.49 -20.42
CA ARG A 495 -29.87 4.05 -19.73
C ARG A 495 -29.34 3.09 -18.68
N MET A 496 -30.23 2.44 -17.91
CA MET A 496 -29.80 1.48 -16.89
C MET A 496 -29.16 0.26 -17.56
N HIS A 497 -29.76 -0.27 -18.63
CA HIS A 497 -29.17 -1.38 -19.39
C HIS A 497 -27.77 -1.02 -19.95
N ALA A 498 -27.65 0.14 -20.59
CA ALA A 498 -26.35 0.61 -21.11
C ALA A 498 -25.31 0.85 -20.00
N ARG A 499 -25.71 1.33 -18.83
CA ARG A 499 -24.83 1.47 -17.66
C ARG A 499 -24.32 0.13 -17.15
N LEU A 500 -25.20 -0.88 -17.06
CA LEU A 500 -24.82 -2.23 -16.63
C LEU A 500 -23.84 -2.88 -17.62
N LEU A 501 -24.06 -2.74 -18.92
CA LEU A 501 -23.13 -3.23 -19.95
C LEU A 501 -21.78 -2.54 -19.90
N ARG A 502 -21.76 -1.21 -19.73
CA ARG A 502 -20.53 -0.43 -19.55
C ARG A 502 -19.79 -0.87 -18.28
N ASP A 503 -20.49 -1.03 -17.18
CA ASP A 503 -19.90 -1.43 -15.89
C ASP A 503 -19.34 -2.86 -15.99
N LYS A 504 -20.06 -3.79 -16.65
CA LYS A 504 -19.56 -5.14 -16.97
C LYS A 504 -18.29 -5.09 -17.81
N ALA A 505 -18.28 -4.28 -18.88
CA ALA A 505 -17.08 -4.10 -19.71
C ALA A 505 -15.89 -3.63 -18.89
N TYR A 506 -16.10 -2.64 -18.02
CA TYR A 506 -15.08 -2.10 -17.14
C TYR A 506 -14.57 -3.15 -16.13
N TYR A 507 -15.46 -3.96 -15.52
CA TYR A 507 -15.03 -5.02 -14.58
C TYR A 507 -14.28 -6.14 -15.28
N THR A 508 -14.73 -6.52 -16.48
CA THR A 508 -14.04 -7.51 -17.34
C THR A 508 -12.61 -7.06 -17.67
N MET A 509 -12.42 -5.78 -17.99
CA MET A 509 -11.10 -5.20 -18.26
C MET A 509 -10.19 -5.23 -17.04
N ASN A 510 -10.71 -4.85 -15.87
CA ASN A 510 -9.93 -4.82 -14.63
C ASN A 510 -9.46 -6.22 -14.21
N LEU A 511 -10.15 -7.27 -14.65
CA LEU A 511 -9.76 -8.67 -14.44
C LEU A 511 -8.84 -9.22 -15.54
N GLY A 512 -8.40 -8.37 -16.47
CA GLY A 512 -7.56 -8.82 -17.58
C GLY A 512 -8.26 -9.71 -18.60
N ARG A 513 -9.60 -9.72 -18.63
CA ARG A 513 -10.39 -10.59 -19.51
C ARG A 513 -10.75 -9.93 -20.83
N ALA A 514 -10.86 -10.75 -21.88
CA ALA A 514 -11.39 -10.33 -23.18
C ALA A 514 -12.91 -10.15 -23.12
N GLY A 515 -13.49 -9.41 -24.09
CA GLY A 515 -14.94 -9.27 -24.26
C GLY A 515 -15.52 -7.91 -23.93
N ALA A 516 -14.74 -6.94 -23.49
CA ALA A 516 -15.21 -5.60 -23.16
C ALA A 516 -15.72 -4.81 -24.39
N VAL A 517 -15.08 -4.95 -25.55
CA VAL A 517 -15.45 -4.20 -26.77
C VAL A 517 -16.87 -4.51 -27.23
N PRO A 518 -17.31 -5.78 -27.39
CA PRO A 518 -18.69 -6.08 -27.74
C PRO A 518 -19.72 -5.51 -26.75
N LEU A 519 -19.44 -5.52 -25.46
CA LEU A 519 -20.33 -4.96 -24.43
C LEU A 519 -20.50 -3.44 -24.58
N LEU A 520 -19.40 -2.73 -24.87
CA LEU A 520 -19.44 -1.28 -25.10
C LEU A 520 -20.16 -0.94 -26.40
N GLN A 521 -19.99 -1.74 -27.46
CA GLN A 521 -20.72 -1.59 -28.71
C GLN A 521 -22.21 -1.78 -28.50
N GLN A 522 -22.62 -2.85 -27.80
CA GLN A 522 -24.04 -3.09 -27.46
C GLN A 522 -24.61 -1.93 -26.61
N ALA A 523 -23.83 -1.39 -25.66
CA ALA A 523 -24.28 -0.23 -24.87
C ALA A 523 -24.50 1.00 -25.77
N LEU A 524 -23.67 1.24 -26.77
CA LEU A 524 -23.85 2.33 -27.73
C LEU A 524 -25.10 2.12 -28.60
N GLU A 525 -25.32 0.93 -29.14
CA GLU A 525 -26.51 0.59 -29.92
C GLU A 525 -27.82 0.89 -29.14
N ILE A 526 -27.86 0.50 -27.86
CA ILE A 526 -29.01 0.81 -26.98
C ILE A 526 -29.21 2.31 -26.81
N LEU A 527 -28.15 3.07 -26.60
CA LEU A 527 -28.21 4.52 -26.43
C LEU A 527 -28.57 5.24 -27.73
N GLU A 528 -28.23 4.68 -28.91
CA GLU A 528 -28.63 5.22 -30.21
C GLU A 528 -30.10 5.02 -30.51
N ALA A 529 -30.65 3.90 -30.11
CA ALA A 529 -32.05 3.54 -30.41
C ALA A 529 -33.07 4.26 -29.54
N GLY A 530 -32.71 4.78 -28.38
CA GLY A 530 -33.76 5.10 -27.39
C GLY A 530 -33.65 6.42 -26.60
N VAL A 531 -32.44 6.93 -26.23
CA VAL A 531 -32.37 8.07 -25.29
C VAL A 531 -31.05 8.84 -25.42
N ASP A 532 -31.15 10.16 -25.53
CA ASP A 532 -29.97 11.03 -25.55
C ASP A 532 -29.49 11.32 -24.11
N ASP A 533 -28.65 10.44 -23.56
CA ASP A 533 -27.82 10.71 -22.38
C ASP A 533 -26.39 11.02 -22.84
N GLY A 534 -26.15 12.30 -23.17
CA GLY A 534 -24.88 12.77 -23.74
C GLY A 534 -23.67 12.43 -22.88
N ARG A 535 -23.79 12.48 -21.54
CA ARG A 535 -22.68 12.15 -20.63
C ARG A 535 -22.40 10.64 -20.58
N LEU A 536 -23.43 9.80 -20.48
CA LEU A 536 -23.27 8.35 -20.48
C LEU A 536 -22.69 7.88 -21.80
N ARG A 537 -23.18 8.42 -22.94
CA ARG A 537 -22.68 8.08 -24.25
C ARG A 537 -21.21 8.50 -24.44
N ALA A 538 -20.84 9.70 -23.97
CA ALA A 538 -19.43 10.15 -23.97
C ALA A 538 -18.54 9.20 -23.16
N SER A 539 -18.99 8.75 -21.99
CA SER A 539 -18.25 7.81 -21.14
C SER A 539 -18.05 6.45 -21.82
N VAL A 540 -19.09 5.89 -22.48
CA VAL A 540 -18.97 4.63 -23.23
C VAL A 540 -18.03 4.76 -24.42
N LEU A 541 -18.16 5.86 -25.18
CA LEU A 541 -17.28 6.16 -26.33
C LEU A 541 -15.82 6.32 -25.89
N ASN A 542 -15.55 7.02 -24.79
CA ASN A 542 -14.21 7.18 -24.24
C ASN A 542 -13.56 5.84 -23.83
N GLN A 543 -14.34 4.96 -23.21
CA GLN A 543 -13.84 3.62 -22.88
C GLN A 543 -13.54 2.80 -24.13
N LEU A 544 -14.41 2.82 -25.13
CA LEU A 544 -14.20 2.12 -26.38
C LEU A 544 -13.00 2.69 -27.16
N ALA A 545 -12.88 4.02 -27.23
CA ALA A 545 -11.74 4.70 -27.86
C ALA A 545 -10.42 4.36 -27.18
N SER A 546 -10.39 4.32 -25.84
CA SER A 546 -9.21 3.90 -25.08
C SER A 546 -8.79 2.46 -25.43
N ARG A 547 -9.76 1.54 -25.57
CA ARG A 547 -9.47 0.14 -25.99
C ARG A 547 -8.93 0.05 -27.40
N TYR A 548 -9.49 0.83 -28.32
CA TYR A 548 -8.99 0.87 -29.70
C TYR A 548 -7.59 1.47 -29.78
N MET A 549 -7.30 2.50 -28.98
CA MET A 549 -5.95 3.06 -28.91
C MET A 549 -4.93 2.02 -28.42
N ILE A 550 -5.22 1.31 -27.32
CA ILE A 550 -4.33 0.29 -26.76
C ILE A 550 -4.15 -0.92 -27.70
N SER A 551 -5.17 -1.26 -28.48
CA SER A 551 -5.10 -2.34 -29.49
C SER A 551 -4.51 -1.90 -30.82
N GLY A 552 -4.05 -0.65 -30.97
CA GLY A 552 -3.45 -0.12 -32.20
C GLY A 552 -4.44 0.31 -33.29
N ARG A 553 -5.76 0.29 -33.02
CA ARG A 553 -6.80 0.81 -33.92
C ARG A 553 -6.91 2.33 -33.79
N LEU A 554 -5.85 3.03 -34.18
CA LEU A 554 -5.64 4.44 -33.80
C LEU A 554 -6.63 5.39 -34.48
N ASP A 555 -6.93 5.19 -35.77
CA ASP A 555 -7.87 6.06 -36.53
C ASP A 555 -9.29 5.96 -35.95
N GLU A 556 -9.72 4.76 -35.61
CA GLU A 556 -11.02 4.52 -34.99
C GLU A 556 -11.08 5.08 -33.55
N ALA A 557 -9.99 4.97 -32.80
CA ALA A 557 -9.88 5.60 -31.49
C ALA A 557 -10.03 7.12 -31.57
N ILE A 558 -9.41 7.76 -32.57
CA ILE A 558 -9.52 9.21 -32.81
C ILE A 558 -10.96 9.58 -33.14
N ALA A 559 -11.62 8.83 -34.04
CA ALA A 559 -13.00 9.11 -34.44
C ALA A 559 -13.98 9.02 -33.26
N LEU A 560 -13.90 7.94 -32.48
CA LEU A 560 -14.74 7.74 -31.30
C LEU A 560 -14.48 8.77 -30.21
N ALA A 561 -13.20 9.10 -29.96
CA ALA A 561 -12.87 10.11 -28.97
C ALA A 561 -13.26 11.53 -29.44
N ALA A 562 -13.30 11.81 -30.75
CA ALA A 562 -13.83 13.07 -31.26
C ALA A 562 -15.34 13.20 -30.99
N GLU A 563 -16.12 12.14 -31.26
CA GLU A 563 -17.55 12.11 -30.93
C GLU A 563 -17.77 12.22 -29.41
N ALA A 564 -16.97 11.50 -28.61
CA ALA A 564 -17.03 11.58 -27.14
C ALA A 564 -16.83 13.01 -26.63
N GLY A 565 -15.81 13.70 -27.16
CA GLY A 565 -15.50 15.08 -26.77
C GLY A 565 -16.63 16.07 -27.12
N GLU A 566 -17.23 15.93 -28.31
CA GLU A 566 -18.36 16.78 -28.72
C GLU A 566 -19.60 16.56 -27.82
N ARG A 567 -19.87 15.30 -27.45
CA ARG A 567 -21.00 14.98 -26.59
C ARG A 567 -20.76 15.43 -25.14
N ALA A 568 -19.54 15.24 -24.66
CA ALA A 568 -19.13 15.70 -23.33
C ALA A 568 -19.25 17.23 -23.23
N ALA A 569 -18.78 17.96 -24.23
CA ALA A 569 -18.90 19.42 -24.26
C ALA A 569 -20.37 19.90 -24.26
N ARG A 570 -21.23 19.24 -25.06
CA ARG A 570 -22.68 19.54 -25.07
C ARG A 570 -23.37 19.21 -23.73
N ALA A 571 -22.88 18.18 -23.02
CA ALA A 571 -23.38 17.77 -21.70
C ALA A 571 -22.75 18.56 -20.54
N GLY A 572 -21.85 19.50 -20.80
CA GLY A 572 -21.15 20.27 -19.77
C GLY A 572 -20.22 19.41 -18.89
N SER A 573 -19.63 18.33 -19.43
CA SER A 573 -18.76 17.42 -18.72
C SER A 573 -17.30 17.60 -19.15
N ASP A 574 -16.60 18.53 -18.49
CA ASP A 574 -15.19 18.82 -18.78
C ASP A 574 -14.28 17.63 -18.53
N ASP A 575 -14.57 16.78 -17.55
CA ASP A 575 -13.81 15.57 -17.27
C ASP A 575 -13.86 14.57 -18.43
N GLU A 576 -15.03 14.26 -18.98
CA GLU A 576 -15.18 13.37 -20.13
C GLU A 576 -14.58 14.01 -21.41
N ALA A 577 -14.67 15.34 -21.57
CA ALA A 577 -14.04 16.05 -22.67
C ALA A 577 -12.49 16.01 -22.58
N SER A 578 -11.95 16.13 -21.38
CA SER A 578 -10.52 15.98 -21.10
C SER A 578 -10.02 14.57 -21.42
N ILE A 579 -10.78 13.53 -21.03
CA ILE A 579 -10.44 12.13 -21.34
C ILE A 579 -10.42 11.92 -22.86
N ALA A 580 -11.41 12.44 -23.57
CA ALA A 580 -11.48 12.37 -25.04
C ALA A 580 -10.28 13.02 -25.72
N ALA A 581 -9.91 14.23 -25.27
CA ALA A 581 -8.73 14.92 -25.78
C ALA A 581 -7.43 14.15 -25.47
N ASN A 582 -7.32 13.56 -24.30
CA ASN A 582 -6.17 12.74 -23.89
C ASN A 582 -6.00 11.50 -24.80
N VAL A 583 -7.09 10.77 -25.09
CA VAL A 583 -7.06 9.63 -26.02
C VAL A 583 -6.68 10.07 -27.44
N ARG A 584 -7.25 11.16 -27.96
CA ARG A 584 -6.89 11.70 -29.28
C ARG A 584 -5.42 12.10 -29.33
N GLY A 585 -4.94 12.74 -28.26
CA GLY A 585 -3.53 13.15 -28.14
C GLY A 585 -2.57 11.98 -28.26
N GLY A 586 -2.80 10.91 -27.50
CA GLY A 586 -2.01 9.67 -27.57
C GLY A 586 -2.10 8.99 -28.95
N ALA A 587 -3.31 8.79 -29.46
CA ALA A 587 -3.51 8.11 -30.74
C ALA A 587 -2.87 8.88 -31.92
N ARG A 588 -3.02 10.20 -31.99
CA ARG A 588 -2.38 11.04 -33.02
C ARG A 588 -0.85 11.00 -32.95
N ALA A 589 -0.31 11.06 -31.72
CA ALA A 589 1.14 10.96 -31.52
C ALA A 589 1.69 9.61 -32.01
N HIS A 590 0.99 8.50 -31.73
CA HIS A 590 1.38 7.17 -32.21
C HIS A 590 1.30 7.03 -33.76
N LEU A 591 0.42 7.79 -34.40
CA LEU A 591 0.36 7.88 -35.87
C LEU A 591 1.45 8.81 -36.47
N GLY A 592 2.22 9.49 -35.63
CA GLY A 592 3.26 10.43 -36.06
C GLY A 592 2.79 11.89 -36.20
N ASP A 593 1.51 12.21 -36.01
CA ASP A 593 1.02 13.58 -35.98
C ASP A 593 1.29 14.24 -34.64
N LEU A 594 2.56 14.49 -34.35
CA LEU A 594 3.03 14.98 -33.05
C LEU A 594 2.46 16.37 -32.72
N ASP A 595 2.35 17.26 -33.71
CA ASP A 595 1.83 18.59 -33.45
C ASP A 595 0.36 18.59 -33.04
N ALA A 596 -0.47 17.78 -33.70
CA ALA A 596 -1.85 17.62 -33.32
C ALA A 596 -1.95 16.88 -31.96
N GLY A 597 -1.11 15.88 -31.74
CA GLY A 597 -1.02 15.18 -30.45
C GLY A 597 -0.75 16.15 -29.30
N HIS A 598 0.24 17.02 -29.43
CA HIS A 598 0.55 18.04 -28.42
C HIS A 598 -0.58 19.04 -28.17
N ARG A 599 -1.28 19.48 -29.26
CA ARG A 599 -2.46 20.36 -29.11
C ARG A 599 -3.59 19.68 -28.34
N GLU A 600 -3.84 18.42 -28.61
CA GLU A 600 -4.87 17.66 -27.88
C GLU A 600 -4.52 17.48 -26.39
N TYR A 601 -3.26 17.18 -26.06
CA TYR A 601 -2.82 17.13 -24.68
C TYR A 601 -2.90 18.51 -23.98
N ALA A 602 -2.61 19.60 -24.68
CA ALA A 602 -2.80 20.94 -24.13
C ALA A 602 -4.27 21.24 -23.84
N LEU A 603 -5.19 20.83 -24.71
CA LEU A 603 -6.62 20.91 -24.50
C LEU A 603 -7.07 20.05 -23.31
N ALA A 604 -6.56 18.81 -23.22
CA ALA A 604 -6.87 17.92 -22.08
C ALA A 604 -6.49 18.57 -20.74
N LEU A 605 -5.30 19.18 -20.67
CA LEU A 605 -4.86 19.90 -19.46
C LEU A 605 -5.76 21.11 -19.15
N GLN A 606 -6.12 21.89 -20.19
CA GLN A 606 -6.99 23.07 -20.00
C GLN A 606 -8.34 22.68 -19.39
N LEU A 607 -8.94 21.59 -19.88
CA LEU A 607 -10.24 21.08 -19.39
C LEU A 607 -10.14 20.44 -18.00
N ALA A 608 -8.98 19.86 -17.68
CA ALA A 608 -8.76 19.14 -16.43
C ALA A 608 -8.20 19.99 -15.28
N LYS A 609 -7.76 21.22 -15.56
CA LYS A 609 -7.03 22.07 -14.61
C LYS A 609 -7.78 22.27 -13.31
N GLY A 610 -7.13 21.89 -12.18
CA GLY A 610 -7.73 21.97 -10.86
C GLY A 610 -8.69 20.82 -10.52
N THR A 611 -8.78 19.80 -11.38
CA THR A 611 -9.58 18.59 -11.14
C THR A 611 -8.66 17.35 -11.09
N ASN A 612 -9.22 16.23 -10.64
CA ASN A 612 -8.48 14.96 -10.61
C ASN A 612 -8.13 14.43 -12.03
N ALA A 613 -8.80 14.91 -13.08
CA ALA A 613 -8.49 14.57 -14.47
C ALA A 613 -7.10 15.07 -14.91
N GLU A 614 -6.54 16.12 -14.25
CA GLU A 614 -5.19 16.60 -14.48
C GLU A 614 -4.14 15.49 -14.25
N MET A 615 -4.37 14.61 -13.29
CA MET A 615 -3.45 13.51 -12.98
C MET A 615 -3.29 12.55 -14.15
N ARG A 616 -4.38 12.22 -14.86
CA ARG A 616 -4.35 11.40 -16.07
C ARG A 616 -3.52 12.05 -17.18
N TYR A 617 -3.70 13.35 -17.38
CA TYR A 617 -2.89 14.10 -18.34
C TYR A 617 -1.40 14.01 -18.00
N ARG A 618 -1.03 14.26 -16.72
CA ARG A 618 0.37 14.27 -16.27
C ARG A 618 1.04 12.90 -16.48
N VAL A 619 0.36 11.82 -16.15
CA VAL A 619 0.85 10.46 -16.35
C VAL A 619 1.03 10.16 -17.84
N ASN A 620 -0.02 10.32 -18.66
CA ASN A 620 0.03 9.89 -20.06
C ASN A 620 0.93 10.77 -20.93
N TYR A 621 0.98 12.08 -20.65
CA TYR A 621 1.82 12.98 -21.44
C TYR A 621 3.30 12.87 -21.09
N SER A 622 3.65 12.67 -19.81
CA SER A 622 5.04 12.40 -19.42
C SER A 622 5.56 11.08 -20.00
N ASP A 623 4.73 10.04 -20.03
CA ASP A 623 5.05 8.77 -20.67
C ASP A 623 5.34 8.94 -22.16
N LEU A 624 4.41 9.58 -22.90
CA LEU A 624 4.62 9.87 -24.32
C LEU A 624 5.94 10.63 -24.58
N LEU A 625 6.23 11.67 -23.80
CA LEU A 625 7.46 12.44 -23.94
C LEU A 625 8.71 11.57 -23.71
N GLY A 626 8.67 10.65 -22.74
CA GLY A 626 9.72 9.66 -22.51
C GLY A 626 9.93 8.74 -23.71
N LEU A 627 8.85 8.19 -24.28
CA LEU A 627 8.89 7.36 -25.49
C LEU A 627 9.43 8.11 -26.73
N LEU A 628 9.18 9.41 -26.83
CA LEU A 628 9.70 10.26 -27.89
C LEU A 628 11.17 10.67 -27.72
N GLY A 629 11.81 10.33 -26.58
CA GLY A 629 13.17 10.74 -26.24
C GLY A 629 13.27 12.15 -25.65
N ARG A 630 12.14 12.83 -25.42
CA ARG A 630 12.09 14.17 -24.79
C ARG A 630 12.22 14.07 -23.28
N TYR A 631 13.30 13.44 -22.81
CA TYR A 631 13.47 13.01 -21.42
C TYR A 631 13.34 14.14 -20.40
N ARG A 632 13.90 15.32 -20.66
CA ARG A 632 13.79 16.47 -19.76
C ARG A 632 12.38 16.99 -19.62
N ASP A 633 11.65 17.02 -20.75
CA ASP A 633 10.24 17.44 -20.74
C ASP A 633 9.38 16.42 -20.02
N ALA A 634 9.66 15.12 -20.18
CA ALA A 634 8.96 14.03 -19.46
C ALA A 634 9.14 14.20 -17.95
N VAL A 635 10.39 14.37 -17.49
CA VAL A 635 10.69 14.61 -16.07
C VAL A 635 9.97 15.85 -15.56
N ARG A 636 10.05 16.98 -16.29
CA ARG A 636 9.39 18.23 -15.91
C ARG A 636 7.88 18.09 -15.78
N VAL A 637 7.21 17.48 -16.77
CA VAL A 637 5.74 17.30 -16.74
C VAL A 637 5.31 16.41 -15.58
N ALA A 638 6.05 15.34 -15.32
CA ALA A 638 5.78 14.45 -14.17
C ALA A 638 6.06 15.16 -12.82
N GLU A 639 7.17 15.87 -12.70
CA GLU A 639 7.56 16.63 -11.51
C GLU A 639 6.55 17.74 -11.17
N GLU A 640 6.09 18.49 -12.19
CA GLU A 640 5.01 19.48 -12.04
C GLU A 640 3.69 18.84 -11.55
N GLY A 641 3.47 17.54 -11.79
CA GLY A 641 2.31 16.79 -11.32
C GLY A 641 2.38 16.35 -9.87
N LEU A 642 3.56 16.30 -9.24
CA LEU A 642 3.72 15.79 -7.87
C LEU A 642 3.06 16.72 -6.83
N ALA A 643 3.18 18.04 -7.00
CA ALA A 643 2.53 18.99 -6.10
C ALA A 643 0.99 18.93 -6.18
N PRO A 644 0.36 18.95 -7.37
CA PRO A 644 -1.06 18.64 -7.50
C PRO A 644 -1.45 17.25 -6.96
N ALA A 645 -0.66 16.21 -7.21
CA ALA A 645 -0.94 14.86 -6.68
C ALA A 645 -0.97 14.84 -5.15
N ARG A 646 -0.03 15.56 -4.52
CA ARG A 646 -0.03 15.77 -3.06
C ARG A 646 -1.24 16.59 -2.62
N ALA A 647 -1.56 17.66 -3.33
CA ALA A 647 -2.72 18.49 -3.04
C ALA A 647 -4.05 17.71 -3.17
N PHE A 648 -4.14 16.79 -4.11
CA PHE A 648 -5.31 15.90 -4.25
C PHE A 648 -5.25 14.66 -3.35
N GLY A 649 -4.18 14.45 -2.56
CA GLY A 649 -4.01 13.29 -1.69
C GLY A 649 -3.88 11.98 -2.46
N VAL A 650 -3.36 12.00 -3.69
CA VAL A 650 -3.13 10.82 -4.53
C VAL A 650 -1.62 10.61 -4.80
N GLU A 651 -0.76 11.17 -3.94
CA GLU A 651 0.70 11.11 -4.10
C GLU A 651 1.20 9.66 -4.10
N ARG A 652 0.62 8.80 -3.26
CA ARG A 652 1.03 7.39 -3.12
C ARG A 652 0.44 6.45 -4.18
N THR A 653 -0.48 6.94 -4.98
CA THR A 653 -1.11 6.20 -6.10
C THR A 653 -0.66 6.79 -7.44
N THR A 654 -1.33 7.80 -7.91
CA THR A 654 -1.00 8.45 -9.19
C THR A 654 0.35 9.18 -9.14
N GLY A 655 0.74 9.74 -7.99
CA GLY A 655 2.06 10.33 -7.77
C GLY A 655 3.20 9.32 -7.91
N ALA A 656 2.99 8.07 -7.45
CA ALA A 656 3.94 6.99 -7.63
C ALA A 656 4.14 6.65 -9.13
N LEU A 657 3.06 6.65 -9.94
CA LEU A 657 3.17 6.48 -11.40
C LEU A 657 3.96 7.64 -12.04
N MET A 658 3.77 8.88 -11.60
CA MET A 658 4.56 10.02 -12.07
C MET A 658 6.03 9.89 -11.68
N THR A 659 6.32 9.42 -10.47
CA THR A 659 7.68 9.12 -10.01
C THR A 659 8.34 8.09 -10.92
N GLN A 660 7.61 7.07 -11.34
CA GLN A 660 8.09 6.07 -12.28
C GLN A 660 8.33 6.66 -13.67
N ASN A 661 7.41 7.51 -14.17
CA ASN A 661 7.58 8.22 -15.44
C ASN A 661 8.74 9.24 -15.40
N MET A 662 9.27 9.57 -14.23
CA MET A 662 10.54 10.30 -14.06
C MET A 662 11.75 9.35 -14.05
N ALA A 663 11.64 8.19 -13.41
CA ALA A 663 12.75 7.28 -13.18
C ALA A 663 13.33 6.74 -14.49
N VAL A 664 12.49 6.33 -15.45
CA VAL A 664 12.95 5.83 -16.75
C VAL A 664 13.68 6.90 -17.54
N PRO A 665 13.13 8.12 -17.80
CA PRO A 665 13.86 9.20 -18.47
C PRO A 665 15.16 9.59 -17.75
N LEU A 666 15.18 9.63 -16.43
CA LEU A 666 16.41 9.91 -15.66
C LEU A 666 17.49 8.85 -15.90
N LEU A 667 17.09 7.57 -15.94
CA LEU A 667 18.00 6.48 -16.29
C LEU A 667 18.57 6.66 -17.70
N GLU A 668 17.72 7.02 -18.68
CA GLU A 668 18.15 7.28 -20.07
C GLU A 668 19.09 8.49 -20.18
N MET A 669 19.00 9.44 -19.27
CA MET A 669 19.96 10.57 -19.17
C MET A 669 21.22 10.24 -18.35
N GLY A 670 21.29 9.08 -17.71
CA GLY A 670 22.43 8.63 -16.91
C GLY A 670 22.44 9.15 -15.47
N GLU A 671 21.31 9.67 -14.96
CA GLU A 671 21.19 10.16 -13.58
C GLU A 671 20.88 8.99 -12.61
N ILE A 672 21.73 7.96 -12.67
CA ILE A 672 21.47 6.66 -12.02
C ILE A 672 21.38 6.75 -10.48
N GLU A 673 22.20 7.59 -9.82
CA GLU A 673 22.16 7.78 -8.36
C GLU A 673 20.82 8.40 -7.92
N ARG A 674 20.28 9.33 -8.73
CA ARG A 674 18.94 9.90 -8.48
C ARG A 674 17.86 8.84 -8.60
N VAL A 675 17.94 7.98 -9.62
CA VAL A 675 17.02 6.85 -9.81
C VAL A 675 17.12 5.86 -8.65
N GLU A 676 18.32 5.47 -8.23
CA GLU A 676 18.54 4.58 -7.08
C GLU A 676 17.93 5.17 -5.79
N GLY A 677 18.10 6.48 -5.56
CA GLY A 677 17.49 7.19 -4.43
C GLY A 677 15.97 7.24 -4.50
N MET A 678 15.38 7.37 -5.69
CA MET A 678 13.93 7.31 -5.91
C MET A 678 13.39 5.90 -5.65
N LEU A 679 14.00 4.88 -6.24
CA LEU A 679 13.62 3.48 -6.06
C LEU A 679 13.75 3.04 -4.60
N ALA A 680 14.79 3.45 -3.88
CA ALA A 680 14.98 3.12 -2.47
C ALA A 680 13.84 3.69 -1.60
N ARG A 681 13.41 4.93 -1.86
CA ARG A 681 12.27 5.55 -1.17
C ARG A 681 10.96 4.85 -1.51
N GLU A 682 10.71 4.54 -2.77
CA GLU A 682 9.47 3.92 -3.24
C GLU A 682 9.33 2.47 -2.75
N LEU A 683 10.41 1.70 -2.77
CA LEU A 683 10.44 0.34 -2.25
C LEU A 683 10.35 0.29 -0.71
N ALA A 684 10.80 1.34 -0.01
CA ALA A 684 10.61 1.48 1.42
C ALA A 684 9.15 1.85 1.78
N GLN A 685 8.49 2.62 0.92
CA GLN A 685 7.10 3.09 1.10
C GLN A 685 6.09 2.04 0.65
N ARG A 686 6.23 0.80 0.63
CA ARG A 686 5.26 -0.28 0.32
C ARG A 686 3.98 0.22 -0.37
N THR A 687 4.14 0.78 -1.58
CA THR A 687 3.07 1.30 -2.43
C THR A 687 2.17 0.19 -3.00
N LEU A 688 1.13 0.56 -3.76
CA LEU A 688 0.24 -0.39 -4.44
C LEU A 688 1.01 -1.40 -5.30
N ARG A 689 0.50 -2.63 -5.43
CA ARG A 689 1.14 -3.72 -6.20
C ARG A 689 1.55 -3.28 -7.61
N ILE A 690 0.73 -2.46 -8.28
CA ILE A 690 1.03 -1.98 -9.63
C ILE A 690 2.20 -0.98 -9.66
N SER A 691 2.26 -0.04 -8.71
CA SER A 691 3.40 0.89 -8.59
C SER A 691 4.68 0.13 -8.27
N HIS A 692 4.60 -0.87 -7.37
CA HIS A 692 5.71 -1.73 -7.05
C HIS A 692 6.21 -2.54 -8.26
N MET A 693 5.30 -2.94 -9.15
CA MET A 693 5.63 -3.63 -10.40
C MET A 693 6.48 -2.73 -11.31
N TYR A 694 6.06 -1.48 -11.54
CA TYR A 694 6.82 -0.53 -12.37
C TYR A 694 8.19 -0.19 -11.76
N SER A 695 8.26 0.06 -10.45
CA SER A 695 9.54 0.29 -9.76
C SER A 695 10.46 -0.92 -9.84
N THR A 696 9.91 -2.13 -9.80
CA THR A 696 10.65 -3.38 -9.99
C THR A 696 11.25 -3.47 -11.39
N MET A 697 10.52 -3.07 -12.44
CA MET A 697 11.03 -3.03 -13.82
C MET A 697 12.25 -2.13 -13.94
N THR A 698 12.17 -0.91 -13.43
CA THR A 698 13.32 0.02 -13.43
C THR A 698 14.48 -0.51 -12.57
N ARG A 699 14.19 -1.13 -11.41
CA ARG A 699 15.20 -1.74 -10.55
C ARG A 699 15.97 -2.86 -11.26
N VAL A 700 15.31 -3.73 -12.02
CA VAL A 700 15.97 -4.79 -12.79
C VAL A 700 16.99 -4.20 -13.76
N ARG A 701 16.64 -3.12 -14.47
CA ARG A 701 17.55 -2.41 -15.38
C ARG A 701 18.74 -1.79 -14.63
N VAL A 702 18.50 -1.10 -13.53
CA VAL A 702 19.57 -0.50 -12.69
C VAL A 702 20.53 -1.57 -12.16
N LEU A 703 20.00 -2.69 -11.65
CA LEU A 703 20.82 -3.81 -11.18
C LEU A 703 21.69 -4.42 -12.31
N SER A 704 21.12 -4.55 -13.52
CA SER A 704 21.86 -5.01 -14.69
C SER A 704 23.01 -4.04 -15.05
N TRP A 705 22.76 -2.73 -15.02
CA TRP A 705 23.80 -1.70 -15.26
C TRP A 705 24.92 -1.77 -14.21
N ARG A 706 24.56 -2.02 -12.93
CA ARG A 706 25.54 -2.20 -11.83
C ARG A 706 26.26 -3.56 -11.85
N GLY A 707 26.02 -4.41 -12.84
CA GLY A 707 26.62 -5.75 -12.98
C GLY A 707 26.02 -6.81 -12.04
N ARG A 708 24.88 -6.51 -11.37
CA ARG A 708 24.15 -7.43 -10.47
C ARG A 708 23.08 -8.20 -11.23
N HIS A 709 23.43 -8.74 -12.39
CA HIS A 709 22.48 -9.35 -13.33
C HIS A 709 21.84 -10.65 -12.83
N GLU A 710 22.46 -11.41 -11.90
CA GLU A 710 21.83 -12.58 -11.31
C GLU A 710 20.71 -12.21 -10.33
N GLU A 711 20.91 -11.17 -9.52
CA GLU A 711 19.84 -10.63 -8.67
C GLU A 711 18.71 -10.05 -9.54
N ALA A 712 19.04 -9.34 -10.60
CA ALA A 712 18.07 -8.84 -11.58
C ALA A 712 17.24 -9.97 -12.19
N ALA A 713 17.90 -11.09 -12.58
CA ALA A 713 17.25 -12.28 -13.12
C ALA A 713 16.33 -12.99 -12.09
N GLU A 714 16.72 -13.01 -10.82
CA GLU A 714 15.89 -13.57 -9.76
C GLU A 714 14.60 -12.78 -9.57
N ILE A 715 14.70 -11.46 -9.49
CA ILE A 715 13.55 -10.55 -9.41
C ILE A 715 12.63 -10.72 -10.63
N LEU A 716 13.21 -10.79 -11.84
CA LEU A 716 12.44 -10.97 -13.06
C LEU A 716 11.67 -12.30 -13.05
N ARG A 717 12.26 -13.40 -12.59
CA ARG A 717 11.58 -14.71 -12.45
C ARG A 717 10.46 -14.67 -11.42
N GLU A 718 10.66 -14.00 -10.30
CA GLU A 718 9.65 -13.86 -9.25
C GLU A 718 8.41 -13.11 -9.77
N TRP A 719 8.61 -12.05 -10.55
CA TRP A 719 7.55 -11.18 -11.03
C TRP A 719 6.96 -11.56 -12.39
N HIS A 720 7.58 -12.48 -13.12
CA HIS A 720 7.12 -12.93 -14.46
C HIS A 720 5.62 -13.29 -14.52
N PRO A 721 5.02 -14.03 -13.56
CA PRO A 721 3.58 -14.32 -13.63
C PRO A 721 2.71 -13.05 -13.56
N ALA A 722 3.13 -12.04 -12.79
CA ALA A 722 2.41 -10.78 -12.70
C ALA A 722 2.56 -9.95 -13.98
N PHE A 723 3.75 -9.94 -14.59
CA PHE A 723 3.99 -9.27 -15.88
C PHE A 723 3.20 -9.93 -17.01
N GLU A 724 3.17 -11.25 -17.06
CA GLU A 724 2.40 -11.98 -18.07
C GLU A 724 0.90 -11.72 -17.95
N GLU A 725 0.34 -11.78 -16.73
CA GLU A 725 -1.07 -11.49 -16.47
C GLU A 725 -1.44 -10.06 -16.90
N THR A 726 -0.65 -9.06 -16.47
CA THR A 726 -0.91 -7.65 -16.77
C THR A 726 -0.61 -7.33 -18.25
N GLY A 727 0.44 -7.88 -18.82
CA GLY A 727 0.86 -7.66 -20.21
C GLY A 727 -0.13 -8.15 -21.26
N ARG A 728 -1.01 -9.11 -20.89
CA ARG A 728 -2.14 -9.53 -21.76
C ARG A 728 -3.16 -8.40 -21.96
N VAL A 729 -3.28 -7.50 -21.01
CA VAL A 729 -4.24 -6.37 -21.03
C VAL A 729 -3.56 -5.07 -21.43
N GLU A 730 -2.39 -4.84 -20.87
CA GLU A 730 -1.57 -3.65 -21.09
C GLU A 730 -0.30 -4.05 -21.84
N ARG A 731 -0.35 -3.97 -23.17
CA ARG A 731 0.75 -4.40 -24.04
C ARG A 731 2.08 -3.70 -23.75
N GLN A 732 2.06 -2.49 -23.21
CA GLN A 732 3.27 -1.78 -22.78
C GLN A 732 4.08 -2.56 -21.75
N ILE A 733 3.41 -3.22 -20.78
CA ILE A 733 4.07 -4.04 -19.75
C ILE A 733 4.86 -5.20 -20.37
N TRP A 734 4.35 -5.78 -21.43
CA TRP A 734 5.06 -6.84 -22.16
C TRP A 734 6.33 -6.30 -22.83
N TYR A 735 6.31 -5.09 -23.43
CA TYR A 735 7.53 -4.48 -24.00
C TYR A 735 8.56 -4.18 -22.91
N ASP A 736 8.13 -3.71 -21.75
CA ASP A 736 9.00 -3.45 -20.62
C ASP A 736 9.62 -4.75 -20.06
N GLU A 737 8.87 -5.85 -20.05
CA GLU A 737 9.40 -7.17 -19.68
C GLU A 737 10.46 -7.64 -20.69
N VAL A 738 10.25 -7.46 -21.99
CA VAL A 738 11.28 -7.73 -23.00
C VAL A 738 12.53 -6.89 -22.76
N MET A 739 12.37 -5.60 -22.45
CA MET A 739 13.48 -4.71 -22.11
C MET A 739 14.29 -5.22 -20.91
N MET A 740 13.62 -5.74 -19.88
CA MET A 740 14.30 -6.32 -18.72
C MET A 740 15.05 -7.60 -19.07
N ARG A 741 14.47 -8.50 -19.88
CA ARG A 741 15.14 -9.71 -20.35
C ARG A 741 16.38 -9.39 -21.16
N VAL A 742 16.28 -8.41 -22.05
CA VAL A 742 17.41 -7.87 -22.82
C VAL A 742 18.50 -7.33 -21.90
N ALA A 743 18.16 -6.49 -20.91
CA ALA A 743 19.12 -5.92 -19.98
C ALA A 743 19.83 -6.99 -19.11
N VAL A 744 19.13 -8.05 -18.72
CA VAL A 744 19.73 -9.18 -17.98
C VAL A 744 20.66 -9.99 -18.87
N ALA A 745 20.29 -10.27 -20.13
CA ALA A 745 21.12 -10.99 -21.09
C ALA A 745 22.39 -10.20 -21.44
N GLU A 746 22.26 -8.89 -21.69
CA GLU A 746 23.39 -7.97 -21.89
C GLU A 746 24.33 -7.96 -20.67
N GLY A 747 23.76 -7.89 -19.46
CA GLY A 747 24.52 -7.93 -18.21
C GLY A 747 25.39 -9.18 -18.07
N ARG A 748 24.91 -10.31 -18.57
CA ARG A 748 25.65 -11.60 -18.64
C ARG A 748 26.65 -11.65 -19.77
N GLY A 749 26.62 -10.70 -20.70
CA GLY A 749 27.42 -10.72 -21.93
C GLY A 749 26.83 -11.63 -23.03
N ASP A 750 25.60 -12.10 -22.87
CA ASP A 750 24.87 -12.91 -23.84
C ASP A 750 24.13 -12.01 -24.86
N LEU A 751 24.89 -11.37 -25.74
CA LEU A 751 24.31 -10.48 -26.78
C LEU A 751 23.47 -11.25 -27.82
N ALA A 752 23.78 -12.54 -28.05
CA ALA A 752 22.98 -13.38 -28.94
C ALA A 752 21.61 -13.68 -28.33
N GLY A 753 21.56 -14.00 -27.04
CA GLY A 753 20.32 -14.16 -26.30
C GLY A 753 19.52 -12.86 -26.24
N ALA A 754 20.17 -11.72 -25.98
CA ALA A 754 19.53 -10.40 -25.99
C ALA A 754 18.88 -10.07 -27.37
N LEU A 755 19.60 -10.31 -28.46
CA LEU A 755 19.06 -10.16 -29.82
C LEU A 755 17.91 -11.14 -30.08
N GLY A 756 18.02 -12.38 -29.57
CA GLY A 756 16.96 -13.39 -29.64
C GLY A 756 15.65 -12.93 -29.00
N GLU A 757 15.69 -12.27 -27.84
CA GLU A 757 14.52 -11.70 -27.17
C GLU A 757 13.84 -10.62 -28.02
N VAL A 758 14.62 -9.71 -28.64
CA VAL A 758 14.07 -8.67 -29.52
C VAL A 758 13.46 -9.32 -30.78
N ARG A 759 14.10 -10.29 -31.39
CA ARG A 759 13.57 -10.98 -32.57
C ARG A 759 12.30 -11.78 -32.26
N ALA A 760 12.23 -12.41 -31.08
CA ALA A 760 10.99 -13.05 -30.60
C ALA A 760 9.85 -12.04 -30.44
N MET A 761 10.16 -10.85 -29.92
CA MET A 761 9.18 -9.74 -29.85
C MET A 761 8.71 -9.32 -31.26
N LEU A 762 9.60 -9.22 -32.24
CA LEU A 762 9.25 -8.83 -33.62
C LEU A 762 8.44 -9.89 -34.35
N ALA A 763 8.61 -11.17 -34.01
CA ALA A 763 7.84 -12.28 -34.59
C ALA A 763 6.37 -12.27 -34.11
N ASP A 764 6.06 -11.65 -32.99
CA ASP A 764 4.71 -11.44 -32.53
C ASP A 764 4.06 -10.30 -33.34
N GLN A 765 3.13 -10.64 -34.25
CA GLN A 765 2.48 -9.73 -35.22
C GLN A 765 1.55 -8.69 -34.55
N GLY A 766 2.02 -8.03 -33.52
CA GLY A 766 1.33 -6.93 -32.85
C GLY A 766 1.45 -5.61 -33.63
N PRO A 767 0.64 -4.60 -33.26
CA PRO A 767 0.75 -3.27 -33.87
C PRO A 767 2.12 -2.64 -33.60
N VAL A 768 2.60 -1.84 -34.56
CA VAL A 768 3.83 -1.05 -34.40
C VAL A 768 3.66 -0.09 -33.23
N SER A 769 4.61 -0.10 -32.31
CA SER A 769 4.55 0.68 -31.07
C SER A 769 5.81 1.52 -30.86
N LEU A 770 5.64 2.71 -30.30
CA LEU A 770 6.76 3.55 -29.85
C LEU A 770 7.68 2.84 -28.83
N HIS A 771 7.14 1.90 -28.05
CA HIS A 771 7.90 1.10 -27.08
C HIS A 771 8.97 0.22 -27.73
N GLN A 772 8.80 -0.17 -29.01
CA GLN A 772 9.79 -0.96 -29.75
C GLN A 772 11.05 -0.17 -30.10
N ARG A 773 10.97 1.13 -30.20
CA ARG A 773 11.98 2.03 -30.77
C ARG A 773 13.35 1.87 -30.13
N ARG A 774 13.39 1.86 -28.80
CA ARG A 774 14.63 1.67 -28.05
C ARG A 774 15.20 0.25 -28.24
N LEU A 775 14.35 -0.77 -28.17
CA LEU A 775 14.75 -2.16 -28.38
C LEU A 775 15.33 -2.40 -29.77
N LEU A 776 14.80 -1.74 -30.80
CA LEU A 776 15.34 -1.83 -32.15
C LEU A 776 16.74 -1.21 -32.26
N LEU A 777 17.00 -0.11 -31.54
CA LEU A 777 18.33 0.49 -31.49
C LEU A 777 19.35 -0.41 -30.76
N GLU A 778 18.96 -1.02 -29.65
CA GLU A 778 19.78 -1.99 -28.93
C GLU A 778 20.07 -3.22 -29.78
N ALA A 779 19.05 -3.74 -30.48
CA ALA A 779 19.23 -4.86 -31.39
C ALA A 779 20.22 -4.53 -32.53
N ALA A 780 20.17 -3.31 -33.09
CA ALA A 780 21.13 -2.89 -34.10
C ALA A 780 22.57 -2.87 -33.54
N TRP A 781 22.76 -2.41 -32.30
CA TRP A 781 24.06 -2.49 -31.65
C TRP A 781 24.48 -3.95 -31.38
N PHE A 782 23.59 -4.84 -30.88
CA PHE A 782 23.91 -6.27 -30.71
C PHE A 782 24.33 -6.93 -32.02
N ILE A 783 23.65 -6.59 -33.15
CA ILE A 783 24.02 -7.03 -34.49
C ILE A 783 25.44 -6.59 -34.86
N ALA A 784 25.79 -5.32 -34.57
CA ALA A 784 27.13 -4.81 -34.85
C ALA A 784 28.22 -5.58 -34.07
N GLU A 785 28.01 -5.86 -32.78
CA GLU A 785 28.93 -6.59 -31.90
C GLU A 785 29.05 -8.08 -32.27
N LEU A 786 27.93 -8.74 -32.59
CA LEU A 786 27.89 -10.15 -33.00
C LEU A 786 28.57 -10.34 -34.40
N ARG A 787 28.32 -9.40 -35.34
CA ARG A 787 29.01 -9.37 -36.65
C ARG A 787 30.52 -9.23 -36.48
N ALA A 788 30.98 -8.33 -35.61
CA ALA A 788 32.39 -8.16 -35.28
C ALA A 788 33.02 -9.39 -34.66
N SER A 789 32.23 -10.24 -34.05
CA SER A 789 32.63 -11.54 -33.47
C SER A 789 32.52 -12.69 -34.48
N GLY A 790 32.17 -12.44 -35.75
CA GLY A 790 32.06 -13.45 -36.79
C GLY A 790 30.74 -14.22 -36.81
N VAL A 791 29.73 -13.80 -36.07
CA VAL A 791 28.39 -14.39 -36.09
C VAL A 791 27.60 -13.93 -37.30
N GLU A 792 26.90 -14.84 -37.98
CA GLU A 792 26.01 -14.50 -39.09
C GLU A 792 24.76 -13.76 -38.57
N VAL A 793 24.50 -12.56 -39.09
CA VAL A 793 23.43 -11.67 -38.55
C VAL A 793 22.51 -11.11 -39.66
N GLU A 794 22.67 -11.53 -40.92
CA GLU A 794 21.97 -10.92 -42.05
C GLU A 794 20.44 -10.98 -41.95
N ALA A 795 19.91 -12.09 -41.43
CA ALA A 795 18.47 -12.23 -41.16
C ALA A 795 18.00 -11.21 -40.07
N ALA A 796 18.79 -11.01 -39.03
CA ALA A 796 18.46 -10.08 -37.97
C ALA A 796 18.54 -8.62 -38.46
N VAL A 797 19.47 -8.30 -39.37
CA VAL A 797 19.55 -6.98 -40.03
C VAL A 797 18.25 -6.68 -40.76
N ALA A 798 17.75 -7.66 -41.53
CA ALA A 798 16.50 -7.49 -42.28
C ALA A 798 15.32 -7.28 -41.30
N ASP A 799 15.16 -8.13 -40.28
CA ASP A 799 14.09 -8.06 -39.30
C ASP A 799 14.06 -6.69 -38.60
N VAL A 800 15.20 -6.23 -38.08
CA VAL A 800 15.29 -4.95 -37.34
C VAL A 800 15.05 -3.76 -38.28
N ARG A 801 15.59 -3.78 -39.49
CA ARG A 801 15.44 -2.71 -40.48
C ARG A 801 13.99 -2.58 -40.98
N ASP A 802 13.32 -3.70 -41.24
CA ASP A 802 11.94 -3.71 -41.70
C ASP A 802 11.02 -3.23 -40.57
N ALA A 803 11.24 -3.67 -39.32
CA ALA A 803 10.51 -3.17 -38.16
C ALA A 803 10.71 -1.66 -37.94
N TRP A 804 11.93 -1.15 -38.14
CA TRP A 804 12.21 0.29 -38.05
C TRP A 804 11.46 1.06 -39.13
N ARG A 805 11.49 0.59 -40.39
CA ARG A 805 10.80 1.21 -41.51
C ARG A 805 9.29 1.18 -41.43
N ALA A 806 8.73 0.20 -40.72
CA ALA A 806 7.31 0.11 -40.46
C ALA A 806 6.81 1.23 -39.52
N GLN A 807 7.71 1.86 -38.75
CA GLN A 807 7.35 3.00 -37.91
C GLN A 807 7.05 4.25 -38.77
N PRO A 808 6.09 5.10 -38.36
CA PRO A 808 5.85 6.40 -39.00
C PRO A 808 7.14 7.21 -39.14
N SER A 809 7.37 7.82 -40.30
CA SER A 809 8.62 8.54 -40.60
C SER A 809 8.93 9.65 -39.59
N GLN A 810 7.88 10.33 -39.09
CA GLN A 810 7.98 11.40 -38.09
C GLN A 810 8.44 10.90 -36.72
N LEU A 811 8.23 9.64 -36.43
CA LEU A 811 8.63 9.00 -35.16
C LEU A 811 10.03 8.39 -35.21
N ARG A 812 10.56 8.10 -36.42
CA ARG A 812 11.90 7.54 -36.54
C ARG A 812 12.98 8.51 -36.08
N GLY A 813 12.87 9.80 -36.45
CA GLY A 813 13.76 10.87 -36.01
C GLY A 813 15.18 10.72 -36.60
N ASP A 814 15.70 11.73 -37.23
CA ASP A 814 16.97 11.67 -37.98
C ASP A 814 18.15 11.14 -37.16
N ARG A 815 18.21 11.50 -35.86
CA ARG A 815 19.31 11.10 -34.97
C ARG A 815 19.26 9.60 -34.66
N TRP A 816 18.10 9.08 -34.35
CA TRP A 816 17.90 7.66 -34.02
C TRP A 816 18.10 6.78 -35.27
N GLU A 817 17.61 7.22 -36.43
CA GLU A 817 17.79 6.52 -37.70
C GLU A 817 19.28 6.49 -38.12
N THR A 818 20.02 7.60 -37.96
CA THR A 818 21.45 7.66 -38.23
C THR A 818 22.25 6.67 -37.35
N ILE A 819 21.93 6.58 -36.05
CA ILE A 819 22.60 5.65 -35.13
C ILE A 819 22.26 4.21 -35.51
N LEU A 820 20.99 3.90 -35.77
CA LEU A 820 20.54 2.56 -36.18
C LEU A 820 21.23 2.10 -37.47
N GLU A 821 21.20 2.94 -38.55
CA GLU A 821 21.79 2.58 -39.83
C GLU A 821 23.34 2.47 -39.72
N ALA A 822 23.99 3.28 -38.86
CA ALA A 822 25.42 3.17 -38.63
C ALA A 822 25.82 1.85 -37.93
N PHE A 823 24.97 1.28 -37.06
CA PHE A 823 25.20 -0.03 -36.48
C PHE A 823 24.93 -1.16 -37.49
N LEU A 824 23.84 -1.04 -38.26
CA LEU A 824 23.50 -2.09 -39.26
C LEU A 824 24.49 -2.13 -40.43
N PHE A 825 25.02 -0.98 -40.87
CA PHE A 825 25.92 -0.81 -41.99
C PHE A 825 27.14 0.03 -41.61
N PRO A 826 28.07 -0.50 -40.80
CA PRO A 826 29.13 0.28 -40.21
C PRO A 826 30.15 0.79 -41.24
N SER A 827 30.40 2.09 -41.17
CA SER A 827 31.54 2.77 -41.85
C SER A 827 32.08 3.84 -40.93
N VAL A 828 33.37 4.18 -41.06
CA VAL A 828 33.97 5.23 -40.22
C VAL A 828 33.19 6.54 -40.31
N ALA A 829 32.73 6.92 -41.49
CA ALA A 829 31.99 8.17 -41.73
C ALA A 829 30.61 8.14 -41.05
N ALA A 830 29.83 7.04 -41.22
CA ALA A 830 28.52 6.87 -40.61
C ALA A 830 28.63 6.80 -39.07
N LEU A 831 29.65 6.11 -38.57
CA LEU A 831 29.84 5.96 -37.11
C LEU A 831 30.30 7.29 -36.46
N ARG A 832 31.10 8.13 -37.14
CA ARG A 832 31.39 9.47 -36.63
C ARG A 832 30.13 10.34 -36.52
N GLN A 833 29.27 10.31 -37.52
CA GLN A 833 27.99 11.01 -37.47
C GLN A 833 27.08 10.44 -36.36
N ALA A 834 27.07 9.12 -36.19
CA ALA A 834 26.33 8.48 -35.12
C ALA A 834 26.84 8.90 -33.72
N VAL A 835 28.14 9.06 -33.54
CA VAL A 835 28.72 9.55 -32.27
C VAL A 835 28.28 10.99 -31.98
N GLU A 836 28.26 11.87 -32.98
CA GLU A 836 27.77 13.26 -32.84
C GLU A 836 26.29 13.26 -32.39
N HIS A 837 25.46 12.43 -33.00
CA HIS A 837 24.04 12.29 -32.62
C HIS A 837 23.83 11.61 -31.27
N ALA A 838 24.66 10.64 -30.90
CA ALA A 838 24.56 9.94 -29.60
C ALA A 838 24.96 10.81 -28.38
N ASP A 839 25.65 11.94 -28.63
CA ASP A 839 25.95 12.94 -27.60
C ASP A 839 24.79 13.92 -27.37
N ASP A 840 23.73 13.84 -28.18
CA ASP A 840 22.54 14.65 -27.99
C ASP A 840 21.72 14.18 -26.78
N ARG A 841 21.10 15.13 -26.11
CA ARG A 841 20.37 14.90 -24.82
C ARG A 841 19.06 14.12 -24.97
N ASP A 842 18.58 14.01 -26.24
CA ASP A 842 17.35 13.29 -26.58
C ASP A 842 17.63 11.85 -27.05
N VAL A 843 18.86 11.39 -26.89
CA VAL A 843 19.30 10.02 -27.18
C VAL A 843 19.71 9.36 -25.84
N PRO A 844 19.36 8.07 -25.63
CA PRO A 844 19.80 7.38 -24.42
C PRO A 844 21.32 7.37 -24.29
N VAL A 845 21.80 7.75 -23.11
CA VAL A 845 23.24 7.98 -22.85
C VAL A 845 24.13 6.75 -23.06
N THR A 846 23.55 5.55 -23.04
CA THR A 846 24.25 4.31 -23.34
C THR A 846 24.76 4.26 -24.79
N PHE A 847 24.04 4.90 -25.72
CA PHE A 847 24.48 4.94 -27.12
C PHE A 847 25.70 5.84 -27.34
N ALA A 848 25.99 6.77 -26.44
CA ALA A 848 27.24 7.50 -26.47
C ALA A 848 28.47 6.60 -26.23
N VAL A 849 28.29 5.49 -25.50
CA VAL A 849 29.33 4.47 -25.29
C VAL A 849 29.41 3.49 -26.44
N THR A 850 28.26 2.95 -26.87
CA THR A 850 28.20 1.89 -27.89
C THR A 850 28.57 2.35 -29.27
N THR A 851 28.20 3.60 -29.67
CA THR A 851 28.62 4.20 -30.95
C THR A 851 30.13 4.46 -31.01
N ARG A 852 30.72 4.93 -29.88
CA ARG A 852 32.17 5.11 -29.79
C ARG A 852 32.91 3.77 -29.83
N LEU A 853 32.39 2.72 -29.21
CA LEU A 853 32.97 1.38 -29.31
C LEU A 853 32.94 0.88 -30.76
N ALA A 854 31.80 1.02 -31.48
CA ALA A 854 31.69 0.64 -32.87
C ALA A 854 32.63 1.46 -33.76
N LEU A 855 32.74 2.77 -33.54
CA LEU A 855 33.67 3.63 -34.24
C LEU A 855 35.12 3.21 -33.99
N ALA A 856 35.50 2.92 -32.77
CA ALA A 856 36.86 2.47 -32.43
C ALA A 856 37.21 1.15 -33.14
N ARG A 857 36.27 0.21 -33.27
CA ARG A 857 36.46 -1.02 -34.07
C ARG A 857 36.70 -0.70 -35.54
N ALA A 858 35.83 0.12 -36.16
CA ALA A 858 35.97 0.50 -37.57
C ALA A 858 37.27 1.25 -37.86
N LEU A 859 37.75 2.07 -36.90
CA LEU A 859 39.05 2.75 -37.01
C LEU A 859 40.23 1.77 -36.88
N VAL A 860 40.17 0.77 -36.04
CA VAL A 860 41.17 -0.30 -35.93
C VAL A 860 41.24 -1.07 -37.25
N ASP A 861 40.11 -1.43 -37.84
CA ASP A 861 40.04 -2.11 -39.14
C ASP A 861 40.57 -1.24 -40.28
N ALA A 862 40.38 0.07 -40.21
CA ALA A 862 40.95 1.05 -41.16
C ALA A 862 42.43 1.39 -40.92
N GLY A 863 43.04 0.85 -39.83
CA GLY A 863 44.44 1.08 -39.48
C GLY A 863 44.73 2.34 -38.66
N ASP A 864 43.71 3.13 -38.29
CA ASP A 864 43.86 4.34 -37.46
C ASP A 864 43.77 3.98 -35.96
N ARG A 865 44.84 3.40 -35.43
CA ARG A 865 44.92 2.99 -34.03
C ARG A 865 45.01 4.18 -33.06
N GLY A 866 45.50 5.34 -33.51
CA GLY A 866 45.62 6.56 -32.72
C GLY A 866 44.27 7.13 -32.36
N GLU A 867 43.41 7.38 -33.36
CA GLU A 867 42.05 7.84 -33.14
C GLU A 867 41.20 6.80 -32.41
N ALA A 868 41.36 5.50 -32.77
CA ALA A 868 40.68 4.42 -32.10
C ALA A 868 40.95 4.42 -30.59
N SER A 869 42.18 4.59 -30.15
CA SER A 869 42.57 4.65 -28.72
C SER A 869 41.93 5.85 -28.03
N ALA A 870 41.88 7.03 -28.67
CA ALA A 870 41.27 8.23 -28.12
C ALA A 870 39.75 8.07 -27.95
N VAL A 871 39.06 7.57 -28.98
CA VAL A 871 37.60 7.32 -28.97
C VAL A 871 37.23 6.26 -27.92
N LEU A 872 38.01 5.18 -27.82
CA LEU A 872 37.77 4.11 -26.88
C LEU A 872 37.98 4.55 -25.43
N SER A 873 38.98 5.40 -25.17
CA SER A 873 39.21 6.00 -23.86
C SER A 873 38.05 6.92 -23.45
N ALA A 874 37.43 7.63 -24.41
CA ALA A 874 36.24 8.42 -24.16
C ALA A 874 35.01 7.53 -23.83
N ALA A 875 34.83 6.39 -24.53
CA ALA A 875 33.81 5.39 -24.26
C ALA A 875 33.95 4.82 -22.85
N MET A 876 35.19 4.44 -22.44
CA MET A 876 35.47 3.92 -21.11
C MET A 876 35.12 4.94 -20.03
N ARG A 877 35.61 6.17 -20.13
CA ARG A 877 35.27 7.23 -19.16
C ARG A 877 33.76 7.48 -19.08
N GLN A 878 33.03 7.36 -20.17
CA GLN A 878 31.59 7.49 -20.16
C GLN A 878 30.91 6.31 -19.44
N ALA A 879 31.31 5.08 -19.73
CA ALA A 879 30.79 3.87 -19.06
C ALA A 879 31.06 3.91 -17.53
N GLU A 880 32.26 4.38 -17.13
CA GLU A 880 32.62 4.57 -15.72
C GLU A 880 31.75 5.64 -15.04
N ARG A 881 31.54 6.79 -15.68
CA ARG A 881 30.64 7.85 -15.14
C ARG A 881 29.20 7.35 -14.95
N LEU A 882 28.72 6.51 -15.86
CA LEU A 882 27.39 5.88 -15.76
C LEU A 882 27.33 4.76 -14.73
N GLY A 883 28.49 4.27 -14.27
CA GLY A 883 28.54 3.07 -13.46
C GLY A 883 27.96 1.84 -14.19
N HIS A 884 28.02 1.84 -15.54
CA HIS A 884 27.49 0.76 -16.38
C HIS A 884 28.54 -0.34 -16.56
N VAL A 885 28.58 -1.26 -15.58
CA VAL A 885 29.60 -2.31 -15.49
C VAL A 885 29.69 -3.20 -16.75
N PRO A 886 28.58 -3.70 -17.35
CA PRO A 886 28.65 -4.50 -18.56
C PRO A 886 29.29 -3.77 -19.73
N LEU A 887 28.89 -2.53 -20.03
CA LEU A 887 29.50 -1.75 -21.12
C LEU A 887 30.99 -1.49 -20.86
N GLY A 888 31.37 -1.15 -19.62
CA GLY A 888 32.77 -0.97 -19.25
C GLY A 888 33.59 -2.23 -19.49
N ARG A 889 33.04 -3.42 -19.22
CA ARG A 889 33.67 -4.72 -19.49
C ARG A 889 33.86 -4.98 -20.97
N ILE A 890 32.83 -4.69 -21.81
CA ILE A 890 32.89 -4.86 -23.27
C ILE A 890 33.93 -3.92 -23.88
N VAL A 891 33.93 -2.64 -23.48
CA VAL A 891 34.92 -1.65 -23.93
C VAL A 891 36.34 -2.06 -23.54
N GLY A 892 36.55 -2.43 -22.27
CA GLY A 892 37.87 -2.88 -21.77
C GLY A 892 38.34 -4.17 -22.43
N GLY A 893 37.45 -5.11 -22.67
CA GLY A 893 37.75 -6.34 -23.41
C GLY A 893 38.23 -6.08 -24.84
N PHE A 894 37.57 -5.20 -25.55
CA PHE A 894 38.03 -4.79 -26.89
C PHE A 894 39.33 -4.02 -26.84
N GLN A 895 39.55 -3.13 -25.88
CA GLN A 895 40.82 -2.40 -25.70
C GLN A 895 42.00 -3.35 -25.53
N ALA A 896 41.85 -4.36 -24.68
CA ALA A 896 42.87 -5.38 -24.41
C ALA A 896 43.10 -6.23 -25.67
N ALA A 897 42.06 -6.74 -26.33
CA ALA A 897 42.15 -7.59 -27.53
C ALA A 897 42.80 -6.83 -28.72
N ALA A 898 42.48 -5.53 -28.87
CA ALA A 898 43.09 -4.69 -29.90
C ALA A 898 44.50 -4.19 -29.54
N GLY A 899 45.00 -4.44 -28.33
CA GLY A 899 46.33 -3.96 -27.88
C GLY A 899 46.44 -2.43 -27.92
N LEU A 900 45.39 -1.72 -27.56
CA LEU A 900 45.34 -0.26 -27.50
C LEU A 900 45.71 0.20 -26.09
N ALA A 901 46.80 0.99 -25.93
CA ALA A 901 47.17 1.57 -24.66
C ALA A 901 46.10 2.56 -24.18
N ALA A 902 45.82 2.57 -22.87
CA ALA A 902 44.99 3.66 -22.33
C ALA A 902 45.69 5.02 -22.60
N ALA A 903 45.01 5.97 -23.17
CA ALA A 903 45.55 7.31 -23.44
C ALA A 903 45.81 7.97 -22.08
N SER A 904 47.09 8.03 -21.70
CA SER A 904 47.54 8.82 -20.54
C SER A 904 47.25 10.29 -20.82
N GLY A 905 46.34 10.89 -20.06
CA GLY A 905 46.03 12.29 -20.14
C GLY A 905 47.27 13.12 -19.79
N THR A 906 47.86 13.80 -20.78
CA THR A 906 48.93 14.76 -20.56
C THR A 906 48.37 16.02 -19.90
N ALA A 907 48.53 16.10 -18.58
CA ALA A 907 48.57 17.36 -17.87
C ALA A 907 50.05 17.80 -17.83
N SER A 908 50.35 18.86 -18.59
CA SER A 908 51.64 19.57 -18.58
C SER A 908 51.88 20.20 -17.21
N GLY A 909 53.02 19.90 -16.57
CA GLY A 909 53.49 20.58 -15.36
C GLY A 909 54.70 19.95 -14.74
N THR A 910 55.91 20.40 -15.21
CA THR A 910 57.23 20.48 -14.56
C THR A 910 57.80 19.31 -13.75
N ALA A 911 58.91 18.86 -14.21
CA ALA A 911 59.84 17.85 -13.69
C ALA A 911 60.34 18.13 -12.25
N ALA A 912 60.38 17.05 -11.46
CA ALA A 912 61.47 16.84 -10.48
C ALA A 912 61.71 15.32 -10.38
N SER A 913 62.93 14.95 -10.58
CA SER A 913 63.50 13.61 -10.54
C SER A 913 63.44 12.98 -9.14
N GLY A 914 63.10 11.69 -9.08
CA GLY A 914 63.22 10.90 -7.84
C GLY A 914 62.71 9.47 -8.09
N THR A 915 63.70 8.58 -8.33
CA THR A 915 63.52 7.13 -8.42
C THR A 915 62.96 6.53 -7.13
N ALA A 916 61.85 5.82 -7.21
CA ALA A 916 61.56 4.63 -6.39
C ALA A 916 60.27 3.94 -6.91
N GLY A 917 60.39 2.66 -7.26
CA GLY A 917 59.26 1.83 -7.64
C GLY A 917 58.25 1.68 -6.50
N VAL A 918 56.95 1.83 -6.82
CA VAL A 918 55.88 1.49 -5.88
C VAL A 918 55.04 0.43 -6.57
N GLU A 919 55.10 -0.77 -6.04
CA GLU A 919 54.13 -1.86 -6.28
C GLU A 919 52.74 -1.44 -5.78
N PRO A 920 51.64 -1.99 -6.33
CA PRO A 920 50.28 -1.66 -5.87
C PRO A 920 50.08 -2.23 -4.45
N ASP A 921 49.88 -1.30 -3.53
CA ASP A 921 49.67 -1.58 -2.11
C ASP A 921 48.31 -2.29 -1.94
N ALA A 922 48.31 -3.56 -1.60
CA ALA A 922 47.16 -4.31 -1.15
C ALA A 922 46.76 -3.80 0.23
N ASP A 923 45.56 -3.20 0.37
CA ASP A 923 45.04 -2.67 1.62
C ASP A 923 45.14 -3.72 2.77
N PRO A 924 45.97 -3.49 3.80
CA PRO A 924 46.27 -4.52 4.80
C PRO A 924 45.02 -4.86 5.64
N LEU A 925 44.87 -6.13 6.04
CA LEU A 925 43.82 -6.58 6.92
C LEU A 925 43.84 -5.78 8.24
N THR A 926 42.69 -5.28 8.65
CA THR A 926 42.53 -4.67 9.98
C THR A 926 42.74 -5.70 11.10
N ALA A 927 43.03 -5.26 12.32
CA ALA A 927 43.21 -6.17 13.46
C ALA A 927 41.99 -7.08 13.66
N ARG A 928 40.78 -6.55 13.40
CA ARG A 928 39.54 -7.33 13.54
C ARG A 928 39.35 -8.34 12.41
N GLU A 929 39.66 -7.98 11.19
CA GLU A 929 39.63 -8.89 10.03
C GLU A 929 40.64 -10.01 10.18
N ARG A 930 41.81 -9.74 10.78
CA ARG A 930 42.84 -10.76 11.05
C ARG A 930 42.35 -11.77 12.11
N GLN A 931 41.70 -11.29 13.20
CA GLN A 931 41.10 -12.18 14.20
C GLN A 931 40.00 -13.06 13.58
N VAL A 932 39.19 -12.53 12.69
CA VAL A 932 38.16 -13.29 11.98
C VAL A 932 38.80 -14.32 11.06
N LEU A 933 39.85 -13.99 10.33
CA LEU A 933 40.59 -14.91 9.45
C LEU A 933 41.26 -16.08 10.24
N GLU A 934 41.82 -15.82 11.42
CA GLU A 934 42.35 -16.84 12.31
C GLU A 934 41.25 -17.86 12.70
N LEU A 935 40.08 -17.38 13.10
CA LEU A 935 38.97 -18.25 13.49
C LEU A 935 38.36 -19.00 12.29
N ILE A 936 38.43 -18.42 11.08
CA ILE A 936 38.07 -19.12 9.85
C ILE A 936 39.06 -20.27 9.59
N ALA A 937 40.35 -20.07 9.82
CA ALA A 937 41.35 -21.10 9.66
C ALA A 937 41.26 -22.23 10.71
N GLU A 938 40.67 -21.95 11.88
CA GLU A 938 40.27 -22.95 12.89
C GLU A 938 39.01 -23.74 12.51
N GLY A 939 38.32 -23.35 11.46
CA GLY A 939 37.11 -24.03 10.96
C GLY A 939 35.77 -23.60 11.63
N LEU A 940 35.75 -22.52 12.43
CA LEU A 940 34.57 -22.08 13.15
C LEU A 940 33.52 -21.47 12.21
N SER A 941 32.24 -21.78 12.40
CA SER A 941 31.11 -21.13 11.69
C SER A 941 30.95 -19.66 12.09
N ASN A 942 30.28 -18.88 11.27
CA ASN A 942 30.03 -17.44 11.57
C ASN A 942 29.32 -17.22 12.92
N ARG A 943 28.48 -18.17 13.34
CA ARG A 943 27.84 -18.15 14.65
C ARG A 943 28.87 -18.32 15.78
N GLN A 944 29.75 -19.33 15.68
CA GLN A 944 30.79 -19.57 16.68
C GLN A 944 31.83 -18.44 16.73
N ILE A 945 32.17 -17.85 15.57
CA ILE A 945 33.01 -16.63 15.49
C ILE A 945 32.35 -15.47 16.21
N GLY A 946 31.04 -15.28 16.00
CA GLY A 946 30.27 -14.25 16.67
C GLY A 946 30.26 -14.41 18.19
N GLU A 947 30.01 -15.61 18.68
CA GLU A 947 30.04 -15.96 20.09
C GLU A 947 31.43 -15.71 20.70
N ARG A 948 32.51 -16.08 20.00
CA ARG A 948 33.88 -15.94 20.48
C ARG A 948 34.42 -14.51 20.47
N LEU A 949 33.90 -13.68 19.52
CA LEU A 949 34.31 -12.29 19.38
C LEU A 949 33.31 -11.29 19.98
N PHE A 950 32.22 -11.76 20.59
CA PHE A 950 31.15 -10.97 21.16
C PHE A 950 30.55 -9.98 20.16
N ILE A 951 30.27 -10.44 18.91
CA ILE A 951 29.66 -9.66 17.84
C ILE A 951 28.55 -10.45 17.14
N SER A 952 27.64 -9.74 16.47
CA SER A 952 26.53 -10.38 15.78
C SER A 952 27.02 -11.25 14.60
N VAL A 953 26.28 -12.32 14.28
CA VAL A 953 26.54 -13.19 13.12
C VAL A 953 26.56 -12.37 11.82
N LYS A 954 25.74 -11.33 11.73
CA LYS A 954 25.70 -10.40 10.59
C LYS A 954 26.99 -9.58 10.48
N THR A 955 27.53 -9.12 11.60
CA THR A 955 28.80 -8.40 11.66
C THR A 955 29.96 -9.31 11.27
N VAL A 956 29.94 -10.58 11.70
CA VAL A 956 30.94 -11.58 11.25
C VAL A 956 30.88 -11.76 9.74
N SER A 957 29.68 -11.86 9.15
CA SER A 957 29.51 -12.01 7.69
C SER A 957 30.10 -10.83 6.91
N VAL A 958 29.96 -9.62 7.42
CA VAL A 958 30.60 -8.42 6.81
C VAL A 958 32.12 -8.52 6.87
N HIS A 959 32.68 -8.89 8.02
CA HIS A 959 34.15 -9.09 8.14
C HIS A 959 34.66 -10.22 7.26
N VAL A 960 33.94 -11.34 7.18
CA VAL A 960 34.32 -12.46 6.29
C VAL A 960 34.36 -11.98 4.82
N SER A 961 33.33 -11.25 4.36
CA SER A 961 33.30 -10.71 2.99
C SER A 961 34.43 -9.71 2.73
N ALA A 962 34.76 -8.86 3.71
CA ALA A 962 35.91 -7.94 3.61
C ALA A 962 37.23 -8.67 3.55
N VAL A 963 37.42 -9.74 4.35
CA VAL A 963 38.62 -10.60 4.35
C VAL A 963 38.79 -11.28 3.00
N LEU A 964 37.73 -11.93 2.46
CA LEU A 964 37.77 -12.61 1.17
C LEU A 964 38.17 -11.64 0.05
N ARG A 965 37.59 -10.47 0.02
CA ARG A 965 37.89 -9.41 -0.97
C ARG A 965 39.34 -8.94 -0.87
N LYS A 966 39.84 -8.65 0.33
CA LYS A 966 41.20 -8.13 0.57
C LYS A 966 42.28 -9.19 0.27
N LEU A 967 41.96 -10.47 0.47
CA LEU A 967 42.82 -11.59 0.13
C LEU A 967 42.70 -12.02 -1.34
N GLY A 968 41.77 -11.50 -2.10
CA GLY A 968 41.55 -11.86 -3.50
C GLY A 968 41.06 -13.30 -3.70
N VAL A 969 40.36 -13.87 -2.69
CA VAL A 969 39.85 -15.27 -2.75
C VAL A 969 38.34 -15.32 -2.76
N SER A 970 37.77 -16.32 -3.41
CA SER A 970 36.35 -16.46 -3.63
C SER A 970 35.63 -17.23 -2.52
N THR A 971 36.34 -18.07 -1.77
CA THR A 971 35.72 -18.93 -0.76
C THR A 971 36.45 -18.86 0.60
N ARG A 972 35.70 -19.12 1.67
CA ARG A 972 36.28 -19.17 3.03
C ARG A 972 37.29 -20.28 3.20
N THR A 973 37.16 -21.37 2.42
CA THR A 973 38.11 -22.47 2.45
C THR A 973 39.46 -22.04 1.86
N GLU A 974 39.45 -21.27 0.78
CA GLU A 974 40.65 -20.66 0.21
C GLU A 974 41.33 -19.71 1.19
N ALA A 975 40.56 -18.87 1.89
CA ALA A 975 41.09 -17.98 2.93
C ALA A 975 41.73 -18.77 4.08
N ALA A 976 41.10 -19.86 4.51
CA ALA A 976 41.65 -20.75 5.55
C ALA A 976 42.97 -21.42 5.12
N VAL A 977 43.10 -21.83 3.86
CA VAL A 977 44.30 -22.39 3.30
C VAL A 977 45.44 -21.37 3.23
N LEU A 978 45.13 -20.14 2.78
CA LEU A 978 46.13 -19.05 2.75
C LEU A 978 46.66 -18.72 4.14
N GLN A 979 45.82 -18.65 5.16
CA GLN A 979 46.23 -18.38 6.54
C GLN A 979 47.12 -19.49 7.13
N LYS A 980 47.00 -20.72 6.66
CA LYS A 980 47.86 -21.86 7.09
C LYS A 980 49.20 -21.90 6.38
N ASN A 981 49.44 -21.08 5.36
CA ASN A 981 50.70 -21.00 4.64
C ASN A 981 51.73 -20.26 5.51
N PRO A 982 52.94 -20.83 5.79
CA PRO A 982 53.94 -20.21 6.65
C PRO A 982 54.38 -18.82 6.18
N ASN A 983 54.48 -18.60 4.87
CA ASN A 983 54.91 -17.30 4.29
C ASN A 983 53.85 -16.17 4.44
N PHE A 984 52.59 -16.50 4.67
CA PHE A 984 51.54 -15.54 4.89
C PHE A 984 51.46 -15.08 6.35
N ARG A 985 51.83 -15.92 7.30
CA ARG A 985 51.82 -15.60 8.73
C ARG A 985 52.78 -14.50 9.13
N ASP A 986 53.92 -14.38 8.45
CA ASP A 986 54.96 -13.39 8.80
C ASP A 986 54.81 -12.05 8.09
N THR A 987 54.16 -11.98 6.91
CA THR A 987 54.10 -10.78 6.09
C THR A 987 52.70 -10.22 5.89
N GLY A 988 51.64 -11.03 6.06
CA GLY A 988 50.23 -10.62 5.81
C GLY A 988 49.90 -10.41 4.34
N GLN A 989 50.78 -10.78 3.41
CA GLN A 989 50.59 -10.63 1.96
C GLN A 989 50.55 -12.01 1.25
N PRO A 990 49.66 -12.19 0.24
CA PRO A 990 49.64 -13.42 -0.55
C PRO A 990 50.84 -13.49 -1.48
N ALA A 991 51.57 -14.60 -1.42
CA ALA A 991 52.61 -14.88 -2.39
C ALA A 991 51.96 -15.09 -3.77
N VAL A 992 52.40 -14.36 -4.78
CA VAL A 992 51.98 -14.53 -6.18
C VAL A 992 52.41 -15.93 -6.64
N VAL A 993 51.46 -16.84 -6.71
CA VAL A 993 51.69 -18.12 -7.41
C VAL A 993 51.58 -17.83 -8.90
N ARG A 994 52.69 -18.02 -9.61
CA ARG A 994 52.76 -17.99 -11.07
C ARG A 994 52.02 -19.18 -11.69
#